data_dd82579258e927c665b82feb9a04a6d1
#
_entry.id   dd82579258e927c665b82feb9a04a6d1
#
_cell.length_a   1.000
_cell.length_b   1.000
_cell.length_c   1.000
_cell.angle_alpha   90.00
_cell.angle_beta   90.00
_cell.angle_gamma   90.00
#
_symmetry.space_group_name_H-M   'P 1'
#
loop_
_entity.id
_entity.type
_entity.pdbx_description
1 polymer ?
#
loop_
_entity_poly.entity_id
_entity_poly.type
_entity_poly.pdbx_seq_one_letter_code
_entity_poly.pdbx_strand_id
1 'polypeptide(L)'
;MKKLLFYFLLAALTACSTHDPKKDNVKSPSFINETTIKAIIDTVKSAQPASDLKLLEKGVKHAASLWRQEDGTAIDFSVFVKKNYISDPAKRKLVFKKISDYIESITGFNNEITLDLRKILDEARGEIDEIDRMFGNYSVGSHTQNDFYSNKIAFAIALNFPYFTLSEKEDLGPKWSRDEWAMARLGDLFISRVPAELEQAVTEATGNSEMYIAEYNIYMGHLRTDNGRQLFPDDMVLLSHWNLRDELKADYADKKDGQEKQEMIYKVMERIIKQDIPSVVINSPDYEWAPYSNTVLKAGAKVKADAEPDTRYSHIINNFRTRKAMDTFNPEMHTFILRRFSLEMEISQNEVETLFDSFLSSPELVKVGLLIKERLKRDLKPYDIWYDGFKNRSNISEDLLTSKTSALYPDPAAFHAGMPAMLKKLGWSPERASYIADKIVVDPARGSGHAWGAARKGSLSHLRTRISDKGMDYKGYNIAVHEFGHNVEQTISLYNVDNYTMSGVPNTAFTEANAFIFQSRDLFLLGMKDDSPDKEKMETFDAAWQLMEIMGVGMVDMKVWKWLYANPDATPAQLKESVIAIATEVWNKYFAPVLGVKDSPILAIYSHMVDSPLYLANYSYGHIIQFQLEEFLKGKDFPKEIDRIYSQGHLTPQQWMMGAVGSKISTQPLLNALDEALK
;
A
#
# COMPACT_ATOMS: atom_id res chain seq x y z
N MET A 1 -6.67 51.99 -3.00
CA MET A 1 -7.13 50.80 -2.28
C MET A 1 -6.82 49.46 -3.00
N LYS A 2 -5.91 49.38 -3.96
CA LYS A 2 -5.50 48.13 -4.65
C LYS A 2 -4.07 47.69 -4.35
N LYS A 3 -3.33 48.34 -3.43
CA LYS A 3 -1.96 48.00 -3.04
C LYS A 3 -1.84 47.45 -1.62
N LEU A 4 -2.93 47.36 -0.85
CA LEU A 4 -2.90 46.80 0.51
C LEU A 4 -3.30 45.31 0.56
N LEU A 5 -3.90 44.77 -0.49
CA LEU A 5 -4.29 43.34 -0.54
C LEU A 5 -3.14 42.39 -0.93
N PHE A 6 -2.04 42.93 -1.49
CA PHE A 6 -0.92 42.11 -1.93
C PHE A 6 0.10 41.78 -0.82
N TYR A 7 0.09 42.52 0.27
CA TYR A 7 1.00 42.28 1.41
C TYR A 7 0.44 41.31 2.45
N PHE A 8 -0.86 40.99 2.44
CA PHE A 8 -1.47 40.01 3.32
C PHE A 8 -1.33 38.57 2.82
N LEU A 9 -1.13 38.37 1.52
CA LEU A 9 -0.93 37.03 0.95
C LEU A 9 0.52 36.53 1.07
N LEU A 10 1.50 37.45 1.22
CA LEU A 10 2.92 37.07 1.38
C LEU A 10 3.31 36.78 2.81
N ALA A 11 2.53 37.20 3.81
CA ALA A 11 2.80 36.93 5.22
C ALA A 11 2.29 35.55 5.72
N ALA A 12 1.45 34.89 4.92
CA ALA A 12 0.94 33.53 5.24
C ALA A 12 1.89 32.41 4.79
N LEU A 13 2.91 32.70 3.99
CA LEU A 13 3.85 31.70 3.45
C LEU A 13 5.16 31.56 4.25
N THR A 14 5.36 32.36 5.31
CA THR A 14 6.58 32.29 6.15
C THR A 14 6.36 31.71 7.55
N ALA A 15 5.16 31.19 7.86
CA ALA A 15 4.93 30.43 9.08
C ALA A 15 5.06 28.92 8.84
N CYS A 16 6.18 28.47 8.25
CA CYS A 16 6.73 27.15 8.53
C CYS A 16 7.29 27.20 9.95
N SER A 17 6.41 27.12 10.96
CA SER A 17 6.84 26.82 12.30
C SER A 17 7.46 25.43 12.28
N THR A 18 8.74 25.37 12.57
CA THR A 18 9.43 24.13 12.93
C THR A 18 8.57 23.42 13.96
N HIS A 19 7.91 22.33 13.54
CA HIS A 19 7.14 21.47 14.41
C HIS A 19 8.10 20.88 15.43
N ASP A 20 7.99 21.30 16.68
CA ASP A 20 8.79 20.77 17.78
C ASP A 20 8.13 19.46 18.22
N PRO A 21 8.72 18.28 17.92
CA PRO A 21 8.13 16.99 18.25
C PRO A 21 7.94 16.77 19.76
N LYS A 22 8.37 17.69 20.60
CA LYS A 22 8.17 17.66 22.05
C LYS A 22 6.84 18.28 22.51
N LYS A 23 6.06 18.93 21.63
CA LYS A 23 4.79 19.57 22.01
C LYS A 23 3.54 18.72 21.78
N ASP A 24 3.63 17.63 21.03
CA ASP A 24 2.46 16.79 20.72
C ASP A 24 2.16 15.68 21.76
N ASN A 25 2.83 15.70 22.90
CA ASN A 25 2.58 14.75 24.00
C ASN A 25 1.43 15.18 24.91
N VAL A 26 0.25 15.50 24.39
CA VAL A 26 -0.96 15.55 25.22
C VAL A 26 -1.54 14.13 25.25
N LYS A 27 -0.95 13.25 26.06
CA LYS A 27 -1.58 11.98 26.43
C LYS A 27 -2.91 12.29 27.11
N SER A 28 -4.00 11.73 26.61
CA SER A 28 -5.27 11.71 27.36
C SER A 28 -4.98 11.14 28.75
N PRO A 29 -5.41 11.78 29.82
CA PRO A 29 -5.11 11.30 31.18
C PRO A 29 -5.62 9.87 31.33
N SER A 30 -4.71 8.93 31.64
CA SER A 30 -5.09 7.55 31.96
C SER A 30 -6.09 7.52 33.11
N PHE A 31 -7.11 6.68 33.01
CA PHE A 31 -8.08 6.47 34.09
C PHE A 31 -7.38 5.97 35.37
N ILE A 32 -6.31 5.17 35.24
CA ILE A 32 -5.45 4.73 36.33
C ILE A 32 -4.26 5.69 36.44
N ASN A 33 -4.18 6.44 37.54
CA ASN A 33 -3.12 7.43 37.74
C ASN A 33 -1.76 6.81 38.10
N GLU A 34 -0.68 7.54 37.86
CA GLU A 34 0.71 7.09 38.06
C GLU A 34 1.01 6.65 39.50
N THR A 35 0.42 7.30 40.51
CA THR A 35 0.58 6.93 41.94
C THR A 35 0.03 5.52 42.19
N THR A 36 -1.14 5.22 41.64
CA THR A 36 -1.76 3.89 41.71
C THR A 36 -0.93 2.85 40.99
N ILE A 37 -0.45 3.16 39.76
CA ILE A 37 0.42 2.28 38.97
C ILE A 37 1.65 1.90 39.82
N LYS A 38 2.35 2.88 40.38
CA LYS A 38 3.54 2.67 41.21
C LYS A 38 3.24 1.78 42.44
N ALA A 39 2.17 2.07 43.18
CA ALA A 39 1.78 1.26 44.32
C ALA A 39 1.47 -0.19 43.97
N ILE A 40 0.86 -0.44 42.81
CA ILE A 40 0.60 -1.78 42.30
C ILE A 40 1.91 -2.52 41.97
N ILE A 41 2.83 -1.86 41.27
CA ILE A 41 4.14 -2.41 40.92
C ILE A 41 4.91 -2.80 42.17
N ASP A 42 5.00 -1.91 43.17
CA ASP A 42 5.66 -2.15 44.44
C ASP A 42 5.05 -3.35 45.20
N THR A 43 3.72 -3.45 45.17
CA THR A 43 2.99 -4.57 45.80
C THR A 43 3.30 -5.91 45.11
N VAL A 44 3.25 -5.97 43.77
CA VAL A 44 3.54 -7.19 43.01
C VAL A 44 4.99 -7.59 43.17
N LYS A 45 5.94 -6.65 43.11
CA LYS A 45 7.36 -6.89 43.36
C LYS A 45 7.62 -7.49 44.74
N SER A 46 6.96 -6.97 45.76
CA SER A 46 7.09 -7.48 47.14
C SER A 46 6.54 -8.91 47.28
N ALA A 47 5.43 -9.24 46.60
CA ALA A 47 4.81 -10.54 46.62
C ALA A 47 5.52 -11.58 45.72
N GLN A 48 6.19 -11.12 44.67
CA GLN A 48 6.90 -11.95 43.65
C GLN A 48 8.31 -11.36 43.39
N PRO A 49 9.27 -11.56 44.30
CA PRO A 49 10.60 -10.95 44.19
C PRO A 49 11.41 -11.37 42.95
N ALA A 50 11.11 -12.55 42.37
CA ALA A 50 11.72 -13.03 41.12
C ALA A 50 11.19 -12.38 39.84
N SER A 51 10.29 -11.40 39.95
CA SER A 51 9.73 -10.71 38.80
C SER A 51 10.78 -9.93 38.03
N ASP A 52 10.73 -10.02 36.69
CA ASP A 52 11.41 -9.06 35.82
C ASP A 52 10.76 -7.69 36.01
N LEU A 53 11.46 -6.79 36.70
CA LEU A 53 10.93 -5.48 37.07
C LEU A 53 10.61 -4.61 35.86
N LYS A 54 11.45 -4.65 34.82
CA LYS A 54 11.22 -3.85 33.60
C LYS A 54 9.96 -4.31 32.86
N LEU A 55 9.79 -5.64 32.73
CA LEU A 55 8.63 -6.22 32.09
C LEU A 55 7.35 -5.93 32.91
N LEU A 56 7.42 -6.09 34.26
CA LEU A 56 6.31 -5.77 35.16
C LEU A 56 5.88 -4.30 35.02
N GLU A 57 6.83 -3.37 35.11
CA GLU A 57 6.52 -1.92 34.98
C GLU A 57 5.88 -1.62 33.62
N LYS A 58 6.45 -2.15 32.54
CA LYS A 58 5.95 -1.96 31.17
C LYS A 58 4.55 -2.55 31.00
N GLY A 59 4.33 -3.77 31.47
CA GLY A 59 3.04 -4.45 31.39
C GLY A 59 1.94 -3.77 32.19
N VAL A 60 2.23 -3.33 33.44
CA VAL A 60 1.25 -2.59 34.24
C VAL A 60 0.90 -1.25 33.61
N LYS A 61 1.89 -0.51 33.10
CA LYS A 61 1.64 0.76 32.39
C LYS A 61 0.83 0.55 31.13
N HIS A 62 1.15 -0.46 30.33
CA HIS A 62 0.42 -0.76 29.11
C HIS A 62 -1.04 -1.15 29.41
N ALA A 63 -1.29 -2.07 30.32
CA ALA A 63 -2.64 -2.44 30.73
C ALA A 63 -3.43 -1.25 31.32
N ALA A 64 -2.77 -0.39 32.12
CA ALA A 64 -3.37 0.78 32.71
C ALA A 64 -3.78 1.85 31.67
N SER A 65 -3.00 2.03 30.61
CA SER A 65 -3.29 3.00 29.54
C SER A 65 -4.58 2.67 28.77
N LEU A 66 -4.99 1.40 28.77
CA LEU A 66 -6.18 0.88 28.09
C LEU A 66 -7.38 0.66 29.02
N TRP A 67 -7.15 0.68 30.36
CA TRP A 67 -8.21 0.45 31.36
C TRP A 67 -9.11 1.68 31.47
N ARG A 68 -10.42 1.49 31.37
CA ARG A 68 -11.44 2.53 31.45
C ARG A 68 -12.38 2.30 32.66
N GLN A 69 -13.23 3.29 32.96
CA GLN A 69 -14.19 3.21 34.07
C GLN A 69 -15.15 2.01 33.96
N GLU A 70 -15.54 1.64 32.74
CA GLU A 70 -16.38 0.49 32.44
C GLU A 70 -15.75 -0.85 32.79
N ASP A 71 -14.41 -0.91 32.88
CA ASP A 71 -13.68 -2.12 33.22
C ASP A 71 -13.58 -2.38 34.72
N GLY A 72 -13.88 -1.37 35.54
CA GLY A 72 -13.83 -1.39 36.97
C GLY A 72 -13.00 -0.26 37.56
N THR A 73 -13.02 -0.14 38.87
CA THR A 73 -12.29 0.88 39.66
C THR A 73 -10.77 0.65 39.64
N ALA A 74 -10.00 1.59 40.16
CA ALA A 74 -8.56 1.41 40.37
C ALA A 74 -8.23 0.25 41.33
N ILE A 75 -9.15 -0.07 42.29
CA ILE A 75 -9.01 -1.23 43.17
C ILE A 75 -9.17 -2.52 42.35
N ASP A 76 -10.16 -2.59 41.46
CA ASP A 76 -10.40 -3.74 40.61
C ASP A 76 -9.20 -3.97 39.68
N PHE A 77 -8.60 -2.90 39.10
CA PHE A 77 -7.38 -2.98 38.37
C PHE A 77 -6.20 -3.55 39.17
N SER A 78 -6.03 -3.10 40.42
CA SER A 78 -5.01 -3.62 41.34
C SER A 78 -5.18 -5.13 41.58
N VAL A 79 -6.43 -5.55 41.86
CA VAL A 79 -6.78 -6.97 42.06
C VAL A 79 -6.49 -7.76 40.79
N PHE A 80 -6.88 -7.23 39.64
CA PHE A 80 -6.63 -7.86 38.33
C PHE A 80 -5.14 -8.09 38.08
N VAL A 81 -4.29 -7.07 38.26
CA VAL A 81 -2.83 -7.18 38.06
C VAL A 81 -2.22 -8.24 38.96
N LYS A 82 -2.53 -8.20 40.29
CA LYS A 82 -2.03 -9.15 41.28
C LYS A 82 -2.38 -10.61 40.94
N LYS A 83 -3.58 -10.83 40.40
CA LYS A 83 -4.07 -12.17 40.06
C LYS A 83 -3.49 -12.71 38.74
N ASN A 84 -3.26 -11.84 37.77
CA ASN A 84 -3.01 -12.23 36.38
C ASN A 84 -1.56 -12.00 35.90
N TYR A 85 -0.71 -11.31 36.66
CA TYR A 85 0.71 -11.19 36.31
C TYR A 85 1.43 -12.52 36.50
N ILE A 86 2.23 -12.90 35.51
CA ILE A 86 2.97 -14.16 35.46
C ILE A 86 4.46 -13.87 35.56
N SER A 87 5.05 -14.03 36.73
CA SER A 87 6.48 -13.79 36.97
C SER A 87 7.37 -14.93 36.46
N ASP A 88 6.87 -16.18 36.44
CA ASP A 88 7.59 -17.37 35.98
C ASP A 88 7.71 -17.35 34.43
N PRO A 89 8.92 -17.27 33.85
CA PRO A 89 9.11 -17.24 32.40
C PRO A 89 8.61 -18.52 31.70
N ALA A 90 8.75 -19.68 32.30
CA ALA A 90 8.31 -20.94 31.70
C ALA A 90 6.78 -21.02 31.62
N LYS A 91 6.09 -20.60 32.68
CA LYS A 91 4.64 -20.50 32.70
C LYS A 91 4.16 -19.44 31.72
N ARG A 92 4.84 -18.28 31.62
CA ARG A 92 4.52 -17.23 30.66
C ARG A 92 4.63 -17.73 29.22
N LYS A 93 5.68 -18.51 28.89
CA LYS A 93 5.84 -19.13 27.56
C LYS A 93 4.71 -20.12 27.24
N LEU A 94 4.27 -20.93 28.21
CA LEU A 94 3.13 -21.85 28.01
C LEU A 94 1.82 -21.09 27.77
N VAL A 95 1.58 -20.00 28.50
CA VAL A 95 0.40 -19.14 28.29
C VAL A 95 0.47 -18.43 26.94
N PHE A 96 1.63 -17.91 26.57
CA PHE A 96 1.87 -17.31 25.26
C PHE A 96 1.45 -18.27 24.12
N LYS A 97 1.93 -19.52 24.15
CA LYS A 97 1.60 -20.49 23.11
C LYS A 97 0.10 -20.70 22.97
N LYS A 98 -0.62 -20.88 24.09
CA LYS A 98 -2.09 -21.04 24.07
C LYS A 98 -2.80 -19.81 23.50
N ILE A 99 -2.37 -18.62 23.90
CA ILE A 99 -2.96 -17.38 23.38
C ILE A 99 -2.70 -17.26 21.87
N SER A 100 -1.47 -17.54 21.43
CA SER A 100 -1.10 -17.53 20.01
C SER A 100 -1.98 -18.46 19.18
N ASP A 101 -2.23 -19.70 19.65
CA ASP A 101 -3.10 -20.67 18.97
C ASP A 101 -4.56 -20.16 18.87
N TYR A 102 -5.08 -19.52 19.92
CA TYR A 102 -6.43 -18.94 19.90
C TYR A 102 -6.52 -17.71 18.98
N ILE A 103 -5.49 -16.84 18.99
CA ILE A 103 -5.44 -15.67 18.09
C ILE A 103 -5.39 -16.14 16.63
N GLU A 104 -4.57 -17.16 16.31
CA GLU A 104 -4.55 -17.74 14.96
C GLU A 104 -5.95 -18.19 14.51
N SER A 105 -6.66 -18.90 15.38
CA SER A 105 -8.00 -19.40 15.07
C SER A 105 -8.99 -18.25 14.84
N ILE A 106 -9.04 -17.27 15.75
CA ILE A 106 -9.99 -16.14 15.65
C ILE A 106 -9.70 -15.29 14.42
N THR A 107 -8.44 -14.91 14.21
CA THR A 107 -8.03 -14.10 13.05
C THR A 107 -8.32 -14.84 11.75
N GLY A 108 -8.01 -16.14 11.69
CA GLY A 108 -8.25 -16.97 10.53
C GLY A 108 -9.73 -17.08 10.16
N PHE A 109 -10.62 -17.34 11.13
CA PHE A 109 -12.05 -17.41 10.87
C PHE A 109 -12.64 -16.05 10.49
N ASN A 110 -12.21 -14.95 11.13
CA ASN A 110 -12.63 -13.61 10.71
C ASN A 110 -12.23 -13.31 9.26
N ASN A 111 -11.03 -13.72 8.86
CA ASN A 111 -10.55 -13.57 7.47
C ASN A 111 -11.42 -14.37 6.48
N GLU A 112 -11.74 -15.64 6.79
CA GLU A 112 -12.59 -16.48 5.94
C GLU A 112 -14.01 -15.90 5.79
N ILE A 113 -14.62 -15.43 6.88
CA ILE A 113 -15.93 -14.77 6.82
C ILE A 113 -15.88 -13.51 5.98
N THR A 114 -14.81 -12.68 6.14
CA THR A 114 -14.64 -11.48 5.34
C THR A 114 -14.54 -11.81 3.84
N LEU A 115 -13.77 -12.84 3.47
CA LEU A 115 -13.65 -13.31 2.09
C LEU A 115 -15.00 -13.76 1.53
N ASP A 116 -15.78 -14.50 2.30
CA ASP A 116 -17.12 -14.97 1.87
C ASP A 116 -18.10 -13.81 1.67
N LEU A 117 -18.12 -12.82 2.58
CA LEU A 117 -18.99 -11.66 2.48
C LEU A 117 -18.60 -10.73 1.30
N ARG A 118 -17.31 -10.62 1.00
CA ARG A 118 -16.79 -9.78 -0.10
C ARG A 118 -16.85 -10.46 -1.47
N LYS A 119 -17.15 -11.74 -1.54
CA LYS A 119 -17.02 -12.56 -2.74
C LYS A 119 -17.70 -11.97 -3.98
N ILE A 120 -18.91 -11.40 -3.84
CA ILE A 120 -19.64 -10.76 -4.94
C ILE A 120 -18.99 -9.43 -5.36
N LEU A 121 -18.43 -8.68 -4.41
CA LEU A 121 -17.74 -7.43 -4.71
C LEU A 121 -16.40 -7.65 -5.42
N ASP A 122 -15.67 -8.68 -5.03
CA ASP A 122 -14.30 -8.91 -5.46
C ASP A 122 -14.20 -9.82 -6.70
N GLU A 123 -15.16 -10.71 -6.91
CA GLU A 123 -15.15 -11.67 -8.01
C GLU A 123 -16.18 -11.32 -9.12
N ALA A 124 -15.91 -11.71 -10.36
CA ALA A 124 -16.78 -11.49 -11.51
C ALA A 124 -17.98 -12.47 -11.50
N ARG A 125 -18.91 -12.31 -10.57
CA ARG A 125 -20.04 -13.23 -10.31
C ARG A 125 -21.44 -12.66 -10.59
N GLY A 126 -21.58 -11.69 -11.46
CA GLY A 126 -22.87 -11.08 -11.80
C GLY A 126 -22.98 -9.62 -11.33
N GLU A 127 -24.21 -9.10 -11.27
CA GLU A 127 -24.48 -7.74 -10.83
C GLU A 127 -24.37 -7.62 -9.30
N ILE A 128 -24.03 -6.43 -8.82
CA ILE A 128 -23.93 -6.10 -7.40
C ILE A 128 -25.17 -5.29 -7.03
N ASP A 129 -25.91 -5.72 -6.03
CA ASP A 129 -27.00 -4.95 -5.47
C ASP A 129 -26.63 -4.30 -4.11
N GLU A 130 -27.58 -3.56 -3.52
CA GLU A 130 -27.34 -2.82 -2.27
C GLU A 130 -27.05 -3.77 -1.08
N ILE A 131 -27.68 -4.93 -1.04
CA ILE A 131 -27.46 -5.90 0.04
C ILE A 131 -26.05 -6.51 -0.05
N ASP A 132 -25.53 -6.73 -1.26
CA ASP A 132 -24.16 -7.20 -1.46
C ASP A 132 -23.14 -6.17 -0.97
N ARG A 133 -23.41 -4.88 -1.23
CA ARG A 133 -22.58 -3.77 -0.73
C ARG A 133 -22.59 -3.70 0.81
N MET A 134 -23.76 -3.86 1.43
CA MET A 134 -23.89 -3.87 2.89
C MET A 134 -23.08 -4.99 3.53
N PHE A 135 -23.20 -6.23 3.02
CA PHE A 135 -22.44 -7.36 3.54
C PHE A 135 -20.95 -7.27 3.22
N GLY A 136 -20.58 -6.88 1.99
CA GLY A 136 -19.20 -6.75 1.57
C GLY A 136 -18.43 -5.65 2.32
N ASN A 137 -19.12 -4.64 2.83
CA ASN A 137 -18.57 -3.56 3.64
C ASN A 137 -18.71 -3.82 5.15
N TYR A 138 -19.17 -4.99 5.58
CA TYR A 138 -19.29 -5.33 6.99
C TYR A 138 -17.92 -5.67 7.60
N SER A 139 -17.55 -4.98 8.67
CA SER A 139 -16.29 -5.22 9.39
C SER A 139 -16.43 -6.38 10.38
N VAL A 140 -16.12 -7.58 9.96
CA VAL A 140 -16.23 -8.81 10.76
C VAL A 140 -15.42 -8.74 12.05
N GLY A 141 -14.23 -8.12 12.00
CA GLY A 141 -13.31 -8.05 13.14
C GLY A 141 -13.60 -6.94 14.16
N SER A 142 -14.46 -5.96 13.86
CA SER A 142 -14.64 -4.77 14.67
C SER A 142 -15.11 -5.06 16.11
N HIS A 143 -15.97 -6.04 16.30
CA HIS A 143 -16.45 -6.45 17.62
C HIS A 143 -15.47 -7.33 18.39
N THR A 144 -14.58 -8.03 17.72
CA THR A 144 -13.60 -8.95 18.33
C THR A 144 -12.72 -8.21 19.35
N GLN A 145 -12.27 -7.01 19.04
CA GLN A 145 -11.46 -6.20 19.95
C GLN A 145 -12.24 -5.83 21.22
N ASN A 146 -13.49 -5.38 21.08
CA ASN A 146 -14.37 -5.08 22.20
C ASN A 146 -14.59 -6.29 23.12
N ASP A 147 -14.78 -7.48 22.54
CA ASP A 147 -14.94 -8.72 23.29
C ASP A 147 -13.69 -9.07 24.09
N PHE A 148 -12.52 -8.92 23.52
CA PHE A 148 -11.25 -9.13 24.23
C PHE A 148 -11.08 -8.20 25.42
N TYR A 149 -11.49 -6.92 25.35
CA TYR A 149 -11.46 -5.99 26.48
C TYR A 149 -12.53 -6.32 27.51
N SER A 150 -13.76 -6.58 27.09
CA SER A 150 -14.88 -6.91 27.99
C SER A 150 -14.59 -8.17 28.81
N ASN A 151 -13.99 -9.17 28.20
CA ASN A 151 -13.58 -10.42 28.85
C ASN A 151 -12.20 -10.35 29.53
N LYS A 152 -11.57 -9.16 29.61
CA LYS A 152 -10.28 -8.89 30.23
C LYS A 152 -9.08 -9.63 29.57
N ILE A 153 -9.27 -10.25 28.42
CA ILE A 153 -8.22 -10.98 27.68
C ILE A 153 -7.13 -10.02 27.21
N ALA A 154 -7.53 -8.89 26.59
CA ALA A 154 -6.61 -7.85 26.11
C ALA A 154 -5.72 -7.31 27.24
N PHE A 155 -6.27 -7.07 28.44
CA PHE A 155 -5.50 -6.62 29.59
C PHE A 155 -4.53 -7.68 30.11
N ALA A 156 -4.90 -8.96 30.08
CA ALA A 156 -4.01 -10.04 30.48
C ALA A 156 -2.84 -10.17 29.50
N ILE A 157 -3.09 -9.95 28.21
CA ILE A 157 -2.05 -9.92 27.17
C ILE A 157 -1.15 -8.70 27.38
N ALA A 158 -1.69 -7.48 27.43
CA ALA A 158 -0.93 -6.25 27.65
C ALA A 158 -0.07 -6.29 28.94
N LEU A 159 -0.57 -6.93 30.01
CA LEU A 159 0.13 -7.06 31.28
C LEU A 159 1.37 -7.98 31.18
N ASN A 160 1.28 -9.10 30.43
CA ASN A 160 2.31 -10.13 30.40
C ASN A 160 3.16 -10.10 29.12
N PHE A 161 2.65 -9.48 28.06
CA PHE A 161 3.26 -9.30 26.74
C PHE A 161 3.08 -7.86 26.29
N PRO A 162 3.77 -6.90 26.93
CA PRO A 162 3.55 -5.48 26.66
C PRO A 162 4.04 -5.07 25.29
N TYR A 163 3.42 -4.01 24.75
CA TYR A 163 3.87 -3.34 23.54
C TYR A 163 5.27 -2.73 23.70
N PHE A 164 6.08 -2.86 22.66
CA PHE A 164 7.36 -2.19 22.52
C PHE A 164 7.30 -1.20 21.36
N THR A 165 7.75 0.04 21.59
CA THR A 165 7.83 1.06 20.54
C THR A 165 8.80 0.63 19.43
N LEU A 166 8.71 1.25 18.26
CA LEU A 166 9.64 1.00 17.15
C LEU A 166 11.11 1.18 17.59
N SER A 167 11.42 2.27 18.30
CA SER A 167 12.79 2.52 18.81
C SER A 167 13.24 1.41 19.76
N GLU A 168 12.37 0.94 20.66
CA GLU A 168 12.71 -0.18 21.56
C GLU A 168 12.94 -1.49 20.79
N LYS A 169 12.15 -1.77 19.77
CA LYS A 169 12.34 -2.94 18.90
C LYS A 169 13.65 -2.87 18.11
N GLU A 170 14.05 -1.67 17.67
CA GLU A 170 15.32 -1.47 16.98
C GLU A 170 16.52 -1.63 17.91
N ASP A 171 16.43 -1.15 19.16
CA ASP A 171 17.51 -1.20 20.15
C ASP A 171 17.66 -2.58 20.80
N LEU A 172 16.54 -3.23 21.13
CA LEU A 172 16.51 -4.49 21.89
C LEU A 172 16.40 -5.71 20.98
N GLY A 173 15.66 -5.60 19.89
CA GLY A 173 15.34 -6.70 18.98
C GLY A 173 16.54 -7.46 18.42
N PRO A 174 17.69 -6.81 18.10
CA PRO A 174 18.89 -7.54 17.69
C PRO A 174 19.42 -8.56 18.72
N LYS A 175 18.97 -8.43 19.98
CA LYS A 175 19.38 -9.30 21.10
C LYS A 175 18.28 -10.30 21.49
N TRP A 176 17.07 -10.13 20.94
CA TRP A 176 15.93 -10.97 21.26
C TRP A 176 16.01 -12.34 20.59
N SER A 177 15.63 -13.36 21.33
CA SER A 177 15.30 -14.68 20.78
C SER A 177 14.02 -14.62 19.94
N ARG A 178 13.77 -15.67 19.16
CA ARG A 178 12.53 -15.82 18.38
C ARG A 178 11.28 -15.76 19.25
N ASP A 179 11.33 -16.37 20.44
CA ASP A 179 10.22 -16.34 21.40
C ASP A 179 9.97 -14.93 21.96
N GLU A 180 11.01 -14.16 22.25
CA GLU A 180 10.90 -12.78 22.73
C GLU A 180 10.28 -11.88 21.64
N TRP A 181 10.71 -12.03 20.39
CA TRP A 181 10.08 -11.38 19.25
C TRP A 181 8.60 -11.74 19.13
N ALA A 182 8.27 -13.03 19.20
CA ALA A 182 6.89 -13.49 19.08
C ALA A 182 6.00 -12.97 20.21
N MET A 183 6.53 -12.88 21.44
CA MET A 183 5.83 -12.28 22.58
C MET A 183 5.64 -10.77 22.41
N ALA A 184 6.63 -10.06 21.87
CA ALA A 184 6.51 -8.62 21.56
C ALA A 184 5.43 -8.38 20.48
N ARG A 185 5.39 -9.19 19.43
CA ARG A 185 4.36 -9.12 18.38
C ARG A 185 2.95 -9.42 18.90
N LEU A 186 2.81 -10.28 19.92
CA LEU A 186 1.50 -10.46 20.57
C LEU A 186 1.04 -9.18 21.25
N GLY A 187 1.97 -8.42 21.85
CA GLY A 187 1.68 -7.12 22.47
C GLY A 187 1.22 -6.05 21.48
N ASP A 188 1.67 -6.12 20.23
CA ASP A 188 1.30 -5.17 19.19
C ASP A 188 -0.20 -5.22 18.81
N LEU A 189 -0.90 -6.33 19.13
CA LEU A 189 -2.33 -6.49 18.84
C LEU A 189 -3.26 -5.62 19.73
N PHE A 190 -2.77 -5.14 20.89
CA PHE A 190 -3.59 -4.47 21.89
C PHE A 190 -2.99 -3.13 22.34
N ILE A 191 -2.62 -2.28 21.39
CA ILE A 191 -2.07 -0.93 21.66
C ILE A 191 -3.14 0.16 21.68
N SER A 192 -4.34 -0.17 21.22
CA SER A 192 -5.48 0.75 21.09
C SER A 192 -6.77 0.08 21.55
N ARG A 193 -7.77 0.89 21.83
CA ARG A 193 -9.12 0.42 22.15
C ARG A 193 -10.14 1.27 21.44
N VAL A 194 -10.30 0.98 20.15
CA VAL A 194 -11.21 1.72 19.26
C VAL A 194 -12.62 1.13 19.37
N PRO A 195 -13.68 1.96 19.48
CA PRO A 195 -15.07 1.50 19.39
C PRO A 195 -15.38 0.86 18.04
N ALA A 196 -16.17 -0.22 18.04
CA ALA A 196 -16.52 -0.96 16.83
C ALA A 196 -17.20 -0.08 15.77
N GLU A 197 -17.99 0.91 16.19
CA GLU A 197 -18.68 1.83 15.29
C GLU A 197 -17.71 2.71 14.51
N LEU A 198 -16.54 3.05 15.07
CA LEU A 198 -15.51 3.79 14.36
C LEU A 198 -14.74 2.91 13.39
N GLU A 199 -14.47 1.66 13.75
CA GLU A 199 -13.89 0.66 12.83
C GLU A 199 -14.81 0.42 11.63
N GLN A 200 -16.12 0.26 11.88
CA GLN A 200 -17.13 0.12 10.83
C GLN A 200 -17.16 1.37 9.93
N ALA A 201 -17.15 2.57 10.50
CA ALA A 201 -17.14 3.82 9.73
C ALA A 201 -15.91 3.96 8.83
N VAL A 202 -14.74 3.49 9.27
CA VAL A 202 -13.52 3.45 8.43
C VAL A 202 -13.69 2.45 7.29
N THR A 203 -14.23 1.26 7.57
CA THR A 203 -14.48 0.23 6.56
C THR A 203 -15.44 0.73 5.48
N GLU A 204 -16.54 1.37 5.87
CA GLU A 204 -17.52 1.97 4.95
C GLU A 204 -16.91 3.12 4.12
N ALA A 205 -16.15 4.02 4.74
CA ALA A 205 -15.49 5.12 4.03
C ALA A 205 -14.49 4.59 2.98
N THR A 206 -13.74 3.54 3.33
CA THR A 206 -12.80 2.88 2.41
C THR A 206 -13.55 2.21 1.26
N GLY A 207 -14.56 1.39 1.54
CA GLY A 207 -15.33 0.70 0.51
C GLY A 207 -16.04 1.68 -0.44
N ASN A 208 -16.58 2.78 0.08
CA ASN A 208 -17.18 3.83 -0.77
C ASN A 208 -16.15 4.51 -1.68
N SER A 209 -14.93 4.68 -1.22
CA SER A 209 -13.83 5.24 -2.03
C SER A 209 -13.34 4.27 -3.08
N GLU A 210 -13.22 2.98 -2.75
CA GLU A 210 -12.90 1.90 -3.68
C GLU A 210 -13.94 1.81 -4.80
N MET A 211 -15.23 1.86 -4.45
CA MET A 211 -16.32 1.85 -5.43
C MET A 211 -16.29 3.08 -6.34
N TYR A 212 -16.05 4.29 -5.79
CA TYR A 212 -15.91 5.50 -6.59
C TYR A 212 -14.81 5.35 -7.64
N ILE A 213 -13.66 4.80 -7.27
CA ILE A 213 -12.56 4.56 -8.21
C ILE A 213 -12.93 3.45 -9.22
N ALA A 214 -13.51 2.35 -8.78
CA ALA A 214 -13.86 1.22 -9.64
C ALA A 214 -14.94 1.55 -10.69
N GLU A 215 -15.80 2.51 -10.39
CA GLU A 215 -16.86 2.97 -11.28
C GLU A 215 -16.48 4.22 -12.10
N TYR A 216 -15.26 4.74 -11.99
CA TYR A 216 -14.82 5.95 -12.69
C TYR A 216 -14.25 5.61 -14.08
N ASN A 217 -15.13 5.32 -15.04
CA ASN A 217 -14.74 4.90 -16.38
C ASN A 217 -14.82 6.08 -17.38
N ILE A 218 -13.80 6.18 -18.23
CA ILE A 218 -13.73 7.13 -19.34
C ILE A 218 -13.93 6.34 -20.65
N TYR A 219 -14.95 6.70 -21.41
CA TYR A 219 -15.24 6.12 -22.72
C TYR A 219 -14.34 6.78 -23.78
N MET A 220 -13.16 6.19 -23.99
CA MET A 220 -12.10 6.75 -24.84
C MET A 220 -12.56 6.91 -26.30
N GLY A 221 -13.33 5.96 -26.82
CA GLY A 221 -13.91 6.03 -28.16
C GLY A 221 -14.86 7.23 -28.38
N HIS A 222 -15.33 7.84 -27.29
CA HIS A 222 -16.19 9.03 -27.31
C HIS A 222 -15.41 10.35 -27.13
N LEU A 223 -14.07 10.29 -26.95
CA LEU A 223 -13.25 11.49 -26.92
C LEU A 223 -13.06 12.05 -28.33
N ARG A 224 -13.05 13.38 -28.44
CA ARG A 224 -12.84 14.11 -29.68
C ARG A 224 -11.75 15.14 -29.49
N THR A 225 -10.93 15.34 -30.50
CA THR A 225 -10.10 16.54 -30.61
C THR A 225 -11.00 17.75 -30.88
N ASP A 226 -10.50 18.98 -30.71
CA ASP A 226 -11.31 20.19 -30.94
C ASP A 226 -11.77 20.34 -32.40
N ASN A 227 -11.13 19.67 -33.34
CA ASN A 227 -11.54 19.57 -34.74
C ASN A 227 -12.42 18.34 -35.04
N GLY A 228 -12.88 17.61 -34.01
CA GLY A 228 -13.83 16.49 -34.12
C GLY A 228 -13.22 15.14 -34.45
N ARG A 229 -11.87 14.98 -34.52
CA ARG A 229 -11.23 13.71 -34.81
C ARG A 229 -11.28 12.78 -33.59
N GLN A 230 -11.56 11.51 -33.82
CA GLN A 230 -11.47 10.44 -32.83
C GLN A 230 -10.07 9.79 -32.90
N LEU A 231 -9.47 9.51 -31.73
CA LEU A 231 -8.12 8.94 -31.63
C LEU A 231 -8.12 7.49 -31.15
N PHE A 232 -9.14 7.08 -30.42
CA PHE A 232 -9.22 5.79 -29.75
C PHE A 232 -10.30 4.90 -30.38
N PRO A 233 -10.20 3.56 -30.27
CA PRO A 233 -11.24 2.63 -30.70
C PRO A 233 -12.60 2.93 -30.05
N ASP A 234 -13.71 2.67 -30.81
CA ASP A 234 -15.07 2.98 -30.35
C ASP A 234 -15.45 2.30 -29.04
N ASP A 235 -14.98 1.10 -28.83
CA ASP A 235 -15.28 0.23 -27.67
C ASP A 235 -14.28 0.38 -26.52
N MET A 236 -13.28 1.25 -26.66
CA MET A 236 -12.28 1.45 -25.60
C MET A 236 -12.87 2.22 -24.42
N VAL A 237 -12.86 1.58 -23.25
CA VAL A 237 -13.26 2.13 -21.96
C VAL A 237 -12.12 1.95 -20.98
N LEU A 238 -11.66 3.03 -20.37
CA LEU A 238 -10.52 3.01 -19.46
C LEU A 238 -10.93 3.51 -18.07
N LEU A 239 -10.51 2.77 -17.04
CA LEU A 239 -10.64 3.20 -15.66
C LEU A 239 -9.70 4.37 -15.35
N SER A 240 -10.21 5.35 -14.63
CA SER A 240 -9.44 6.52 -14.17
C SER A 240 -8.11 6.12 -13.55
N HIS A 241 -7.06 6.84 -13.90
CA HIS A 241 -5.66 6.68 -13.52
C HIS A 241 -5.02 5.38 -14.01
N TRP A 242 -5.33 4.19 -13.47
CA TRP A 242 -4.60 2.96 -13.77
C TRP A 242 -4.60 2.61 -15.26
N ASN A 243 -5.78 2.50 -15.86
CA ASN A 243 -5.88 2.16 -17.28
C ASN A 243 -5.48 3.34 -18.18
N LEU A 244 -5.77 4.59 -17.78
CA LEU A 244 -5.29 5.76 -18.52
C LEU A 244 -3.76 5.82 -18.56
N ARG A 245 -3.09 5.55 -17.44
CA ARG A 245 -1.63 5.47 -17.36
C ARG A 245 -1.09 4.34 -18.24
N ASP A 246 -1.72 3.17 -18.19
CA ASP A 246 -1.26 2.00 -18.93
C ASP A 246 -1.40 2.21 -20.44
N GLU A 247 -2.50 2.82 -20.89
CA GLU A 247 -2.67 3.19 -22.31
C GLU A 247 -1.64 4.23 -22.73
N LEU A 248 -1.39 5.25 -21.90
CA LEU A 248 -0.36 6.24 -22.17
C LEU A 248 1.03 5.58 -22.34
N LYS A 249 1.34 4.55 -21.53
CA LYS A 249 2.58 3.74 -21.69
C LYS A 249 2.58 2.95 -22.99
N ALA A 250 1.47 2.34 -23.37
CA ALA A 250 1.35 1.58 -24.62
C ALA A 250 1.52 2.47 -25.87
N ASP A 251 1.05 3.71 -25.80
CA ASP A 251 1.12 4.68 -26.90
C ASP A 251 2.55 5.09 -27.30
N TYR A 252 3.58 4.82 -26.50
CA TYR A 252 4.98 4.98 -26.93
C TYR A 252 5.36 4.06 -28.11
N ALA A 253 4.64 2.95 -28.30
CA ALA A 253 4.80 2.05 -29.44
C ALA A 253 4.07 2.56 -30.70
N ASP A 254 3.02 3.37 -30.58
CA ASP A 254 2.27 3.94 -31.70
C ASP A 254 3.03 5.12 -32.34
N LYS A 255 3.68 4.83 -33.48
CA LYS A 255 4.49 5.83 -34.20
C LYS A 255 3.66 6.87 -34.96
N LYS A 256 2.36 6.63 -35.13
CA LYS A 256 1.50 7.48 -35.93
C LYS A 256 0.74 8.50 -35.07
N ASP A 257 -0.03 8.03 -34.13
CA ASP A 257 -0.95 8.87 -33.35
C ASP A 257 -0.60 8.89 -31.84
N GLY A 258 0.43 8.12 -31.40
CA GLY A 258 0.73 7.88 -29.99
C GLY A 258 0.95 9.16 -29.18
N GLN A 259 1.73 10.12 -29.69
CA GLN A 259 1.94 11.39 -28.95
C GLN A 259 0.64 12.17 -28.74
N GLU A 260 -0.24 12.22 -29.77
CA GLU A 260 -1.52 12.95 -29.66
C GLU A 260 -2.48 12.24 -28.70
N LYS A 261 -2.49 10.91 -28.68
CA LYS A 261 -3.21 10.10 -27.68
C LYS A 261 -2.71 10.39 -26.27
N GLN A 262 -1.38 10.35 -26.05
CA GLN A 262 -0.75 10.67 -24.77
C GLN A 262 -1.11 12.07 -24.26
N GLU A 263 -1.07 13.09 -25.14
CA GLU A 263 -1.46 14.46 -24.81
C GLU A 263 -2.95 14.54 -24.43
N MET A 264 -3.82 13.80 -25.11
CA MET A 264 -5.25 13.73 -24.77
C MET A 264 -5.50 13.05 -23.44
N ILE A 265 -4.86 11.91 -23.18
CA ILE A 265 -4.94 11.20 -21.88
C ILE A 265 -4.45 12.11 -20.75
N TYR A 266 -3.30 12.75 -20.93
CA TYR A 266 -2.79 13.72 -19.96
C TYR A 266 -3.80 14.83 -19.67
N LYS A 267 -4.47 15.34 -20.70
CA LYS A 267 -5.50 16.39 -20.55
C LYS A 267 -6.72 15.87 -19.78
N VAL A 268 -7.15 14.64 -20.03
CA VAL A 268 -8.21 13.97 -19.24
C VAL A 268 -7.81 13.89 -17.77
N MET A 269 -6.59 13.45 -17.47
CA MET A 269 -6.07 13.34 -16.10
C MET A 269 -6.03 14.72 -15.40
N GLU A 270 -5.61 15.78 -16.10
CA GLU A 270 -5.67 17.14 -15.56
C GLU A 270 -7.10 17.58 -15.19
N ARG A 271 -8.11 17.23 -16.03
CA ARG A 271 -9.51 17.50 -15.77
C ARG A 271 -10.02 16.78 -14.53
N ILE A 272 -9.62 15.52 -14.37
CA ILE A 272 -9.97 14.72 -13.18
C ILE A 272 -9.37 15.35 -11.92
N ILE A 273 -8.09 15.73 -11.93
CA ILE A 273 -7.43 16.39 -10.78
C ILE A 273 -8.14 17.70 -10.42
N LYS A 274 -8.47 18.50 -11.41
CA LYS A 274 -9.12 19.81 -11.20
C LYS A 274 -10.62 19.70 -10.88
N GLN A 275 -11.20 18.50 -11.03
CA GLN A 275 -12.65 18.26 -10.90
C GLN A 275 -13.47 19.21 -11.79
N ASP A 276 -12.92 19.59 -12.94
CA ASP A 276 -13.60 20.35 -13.99
C ASP A 276 -14.00 19.46 -15.18
N ILE A 277 -13.86 18.16 -15.04
CA ILE A 277 -14.43 17.17 -15.95
C ILE A 277 -15.96 17.24 -15.92
N PRO A 278 -16.66 17.21 -17.05
CA PRO A 278 -18.11 17.18 -17.06
C PRO A 278 -18.65 15.89 -16.44
N SER A 279 -19.50 15.97 -15.44
CA SER A 279 -20.02 14.79 -14.72
C SER A 279 -20.71 13.78 -15.64
N VAL A 280 -21.35 14.25 -16.70
CA VAL A 280 -22.10 13.41 -17.66
C VAL A 280 -21.24 12.51 -18.55
N VAL A 281 -19.92 12.75 -18.62
CA VAL A 281 -19.00 11.93 -19.43
C VAL A 281 -18.32 10.83 -18.59
N ILE A 282 -18.51 10.86 -17.28
CA ILE A 282 -17.99 9.83 -16.38
C ILE A 282 -18.94 8.64 -16.41
N ASN A 283 -18.42 7.46 -16.66
CA ASN A 283 -19.17 6.20 -16.69
C ASN A 283 -20.40 6.21 -17.63
N SER A 284 -20.35 6.95 -18.74
CA SER A 284 -21.45 7.11 -19.66
C SER A 284 -21.00 7.11 -21.13
N PRO A 285 -21.59 6.25 -21.99
CA PRO A 285 -21.37 6.23 -23.43
C PRO A 285 -22.23 7.24 -24.21
N ASP A 286 -23.12 7.98 -23.54
CA ASP A 286 -24.16 8.78 -24.21
C ASP A 286 -23.64 10.11 -24.79
N TYR A 287 -22.42 10.50 -24.42
CA TYR A 287 -21.86 11.80 -24.74
C TYR A 287 -20.50 11.69 -25.41
N GLU A 288 -20.24 12.56 -26.36
CA GLU A 288 -18.89 12.84 -26.87
C GLU A 288 -18.30 14.02 -26.10
N TRP A 289 -16.99 13.99 -25.89
CA TRP A 289 -16.29 15.00 -25.13
C TRP A 289 -14.96 15.42 -25.78
N ALA A 290 -14.75 16.73 -25.91
CA ALA A 290 -13.47 17.30 -26.32
C ALA A 290 -12.73 17.83 -25.08
N PRO A 291 -11.73 17.09 -24.52
CA PRO A 291 -11.08 17.44 -23.25
C PRO A 291 -10.35 18.79 -23.27
N TYR A 292 -9.82 19.23 -24.42
CA TYR A 292 -9.08 20.46 -24.52
C TYR A 292 -10.01 21.70 -24.33
N SER A 293 -11.07 21.81 -25.11
CA SER A 293 -12.07 22.88 -24.99
C SER A 293 -13.11 22.65 -23.89
N ASN A 294 -13.11 21.46 -23.28
CA ASN A 294 -14.12 21.01 -22.33
C ASN A 294 -15.55 21.02 -22.88
N THR A 295 -15.71 20.79 -24.19
CA THR A 295 -16.99 20.80 -24.88
C THR A 295 -17.60 19.40 -24.88
N VAL A 296 -18.88 19.34 -24.44
CA VAL A 296 -19.67 18.08 -24.46
C VAL A 296 -20.65 18.12 -25.61
N LEU A 297 -20.78 17.02 -26.33
CA LEU A 297 -21.74 16.87 -27.44
C LEU A 297 -22.68 15.67 -27.11
N LYS A 298 -23.94 15.81 -27.46
CA LYS A 298 -24.92 14.73 -27.49
C LYS A 298 -25.56 14.67 -28.85
N ALA A 299 -25.41 13.52 -29.54
CA ALA A 299 -25.89 13.36 -30.92
C ALA A 299 -25.39 14.48 -31.85
N GLY A 300 -24.12 14.90 -31.71
CA GLY A 300 -23.50 15.96 -32.53
C GLY A 300 -23.84 17.42 -32.14
N ALA A 301 -24.74 17.63 -31.16
CA ALA A 301 -25.11 18.96 -30.68
C ALA A 301 -24.40 19.31 -29.38
N LYS A 302 -23.90 20.54 -29.23
CA LYS A 302 -23.30 21.00 -27.97
C LYS A 302 -24.35 21.06 -26.87
N VAL A 303 -24.02 20.52 -25.74
CA VAL A 303 -24.86 20.55 -24.53
C VAL A 303 -24.08 21.17 -23.36
N LYS A 304 -24.83 21.84 -22.47
CA LYS A 304 -24.27 22.32 -21.22
C LYS A 304 -24.18 21.13 -20.23
N ALA A 305 -23.05 20.97 -19.62
CA ALA A 305 -22.84 19.95 -18.57
C ALA A 305 -22.16 20.62 -17.38
N ASP A 306 -22.53 20.20 -16.18
CA ASP A 306 -21.90 20.67 -14.96
C ASP A 306 -20.66 19.83 -14.69
N ALA A 307 -19.65 20.44 -14.06
CA ALA A 307 -18.43 19.75 -13.64
C ALA A 307 -18.71 18.79 -12.47
N GLU A 308 -17.86 17.81 -12.28
CA GLU A 308 -17.88 16.93 -11.10
C GLU A 308 -17.72 17.78 -9.82
N PRO A 309 -18.60 17.58 -8.78
CA PRO A 309 -18.67 18.49 -7.62
C PRO A 309 -17.63 18.19 -6.55
N ASP A 310 -16.34 18.17 -6.89
CA ASP A 310 -15.22 17.85 -5.97
C ASP A 310 -15.36 16.48 -5.26
N THR A 311 -16.01 15.52 -5.89
CA THR A 311 -16.32 14.20 -5.33
C THR A 311 -15.07 13.47 -4.89
N ARG A 312 -14.01 13.49 -5.70
CA ARG A 312 -12.68 12.94 -5.39
C ARG A 312 -12.16 13.42 -4.04
N TYR A 313 -12.23 14.71 -3.79
CA TYR A 313 -11.73 15.35 -2.57
C TYR A 313 -12.67 15.14 -1.37
N SER A 314 -13.95 14.92 -1.65
CA SER A 314 -14.93 14.51 -0.62
C SER A 314 -14.61 13.14 -0.05
N HIS A 315 -14.21 12.17 -0.89
CA HIS A 315 -13.78 10.85 -0.44
C HIS A 315 -12.50 10.93 0.41
N ILE A 316 -11.51 11.73 0.01
CA ILE A 316 -10.27 11.92 0.79
C ILE A 316 -10.58 12.51 2.16
N ILE A 317 -11.44 13.54 2.24
CA ILE A 317 -11.85 14.15 3.51
C ILE A 317 -12.60 13.14 4.39
N ASN A 318 -13.51 12.35 3.82
CA ASN A 318 -14.25 11.36 4.58
C ASN A 318 -13.31 10.29 5.16
N ASN A 319 -12.37 9.81 4.36
CA ASN A 319 -11.30 8.92 4.80
C ASN A 319 -10.44 9.52 5.92
N PHE A 320 -10.13 10.82 5.83
CA PHE A 320 -9.40 11.53 6.88
C PHE A 320 -10.22 11.63 8.18
N ARG A 321 -11.49 12.07 8.09
CA ARG A 321 -12.33 12.30 9.27
C ARG A 321 -12.60 11.02 10.04
N THR A 322 -12.91 9.92 9.35
CA THR A 322 -13.15 8.63 9.99
C THR A 322 -11.91 8.11 10.70
N ARG A 323 -10.73 8.20 10.08
CA ARG A 323 -9.46 7.76 10.70
C ARG A 323 -9.01 8.68 11.82
N LYS A 324 -9.24 10.00 11.69
CA LYS A 324 -8.96 10.98 12.75
C LYS A 324 -9.85 10.77 13.98
N ALA A 325 -11.10 10.35 13.80
CA ALA A 325 -11.99 10.04 14.92
C ALA A 325 -11.45 8.92 15.83
N MET A 326 -10.58 8.06 15.31
CA MET A 326 -9.93 7.00 16.09
C MET A 326 -8.74 7.49 16.94
N ASP A 327 -8.24 8.71 16.71
CA ASP A 327 -6.98 9.21 17.30
C ASP A 327 -6.99 9.18 18.84
N THR A 328 -8.11 9.56 19.46
CA THR A 328 -8.27 9.60 20.92
C THR A 328 -8.28 8.22 21.57
N PHE A 329 -8.47 7.17 20.79
CA PHE A 329 -8.49 5.77 21.26
C PHE A 329 -7.14 5.05 21.06
N ASN A 330 -6.14 5.78 20.56
CA ASN A 330 -4.80 5.28 20.29
C ASN A 330 -3.76 6.05 21.13
N PRO A 331 -3.56 5.69 22.41
CA PRO A 331 -2.74 6.47 23.34
C PRO A 331 -1.26 6.55 22.97
N GLU A 332 -0.74 5.55 22.27
CA GLU A 332 0.65 5.53 21.79
C GLU A 332 0.80 6.11 20.36
N MET A 333 -0.24 6.01 19.53
CA MET A 333 -0.25 6.40 18.11
C MET A 333 -1.40 7.36 17.81
N HIS A 334 -1.30 8.58 18.34
CA HIS A 334 -2.38 9.59 18.40
C HIS A 334 -2.71 10.28 17.06
N THR A 335 -2.11 9.88 15.94
CA THR A 335 -2.51 10.28 14.59
C THR A 335 -2.50 9.08 13.65
N PHE A 336 -3.31 9.12 12.59
CA PHE A 336 -3.27 8.09 11.56
C PHE A 336 -1.90 8.03 10.87
N ILE A 337 -1.22 9.16 10.74
CA ILE A 337 0.15 9.22 10.21
C ILE A 337 1.09 8.34 11.04
N LEU A 338 1.06 8.47 12.38
CA LEU A 338 1.89 7.64 13.25
C LEU A 338 1.50 6.16 13.18
N ARG A 339 0.21 5.84 13.13
CA ARG A 339 -0.27 4.47 12.97
C ARG A 339 0.25 3.86 11.67
N ARG A 340 0.16 4.62 10.58
CA ARG A 340 0.57 4.13 9.27
C ARG A 340 2.08 3.94 9.14
N PHE A 341 2.89 4.91 9.62
CA PHE A 341 4.35 4.85 9.46
C PHE A 341 5.05 4.13 10.62
N SER A 342 4.82 4.56 11.86
CA SER A 342 5.59 4.04 13.00
C SER A 342 5.06 2.71 13.53
N LEU A 343 3.77 2.37 13.29
CA LEU A 343 3.19 1.11 13.74
C LEU A 343 3.10 0.08 12.61
N GLU A 344 2.41 0.40 11.51
CA GLU A 344 2.16 -0.58 10.45
C GLU A 344 3.38 -0.75 9.54
N MET A 345 4.00 0.34 9.10
CA MET A 345 5.18 0.29 8.24
C MET A 345 6.46 0.02 9.03
N GLU A 346 6.49 0.36 10.30
CA GLU A 346 7.66 0.32 11.20
C GLU A 346 8.89 1.05 10.61
N ILE A 347 8.62 2.14 9.87
CA ILE A 347 9.58 3.12 9.37
C ILE A 347 8.95 4.48 9.61
N SER A 348 9.66 5.38 10.29
CA SER A 348 9.10 6.71 10.59
C SER A 348 8.85 7.52 9.32
N GLN A 349 7.78 8.34 9.28
CA GLN A 349 7.52 9.21 8.13
C GLN A 349 8.72 10.09 7.77
N ASN A 350 9.45 10.60 8.76
CA ASN A 350 10.64 11.42 8.54
C ASN A 350 11.77 10.63 7.85
N GLU A 351 11.96 9.37 8.19
CA GLU A 351 12.90 8.47 7.53
C GLU A 351 12.51 8.23 6.07
N VAL A 352 11.22 7.99 5.82
CA VAL A 352 10.67 7.83 4.46
C VAL A 352 10.90 9.10 3.63
N GLU A 353 10.53 10.28 4.15
CA GLU A 353 10.71 11.55 3.45
C GLU A 353 12.19 11.86 3.18
N THR A 354 13.08 11.55 4.12
CA THR A 354 14.53 11.75 3.96
C THR A 354 15.10 10.87 2.85
N LEU A 355 14.70 9.59 2.82
CA LEU A 355 15.13 8.66 1.79
C LEU A 355 14.63 9.10 0.40
N PHE A 356 13.35 9.52 0.31
CA PHE A 356 12.76 9.98 -0.93
C PHE A 356 13.42 11.29 -1.42
N ASP A 357 13.61 12.26 -0.52
CA ASP A 357 14.30 13.53 -0.86
C ASP A 357 15.70 13.29 -1.41
N SER A 358 16.46 12.38 -0.77
CA SER A 358 17.80 12.01 -1.20
C SER A 358 17.82 11.40 -2.60
N PHE A 359 16.94 10.45 -2.89
CA PHE A 359 16.89 9.80 -4.19
C PHE A 359 16.37 10.75 -5.28
N LEU A 360 15.25 11.44 -5.03
CA LEU A 360 14.63 12.36 -6.00
C LEU A 360 15.51 13.55 -6.36
N SER A 361 16.46 13.90 -5.48
CA SER A 361 17.42 14.99 -5.72
C SER A 361 18.73 14.52 -6.35
N SER A 362 18.84 13.21 -6.71
CA SER A 362 20.08 12.66 -7.25
C SER A 362 20.36 13.16 -8.68
N PRO A 363 21.61 13.51 -9.01
CA PRO A 363 21.96 14.01 -10.35
C PRO A 363 21.85 12.93 -11.44
N GLU A 364 21.85 11.66 -11.06
CA GLU A 364 21.69 10.52 -11.97
C GLU A 364 20.34 10.56 -12.68
N LEU A 365 19.26 10.96 -11.99
CA LEU A 365 17.93 11.08 -12.59
C LEU A 365 17.88 12.14 -13.70
N VAL A 366 18.62 13.23 -13.58
CA VAL A 366 18.73 14.24 -14.64
C VAL A 366 19.38 13.64 -15.89
N LYS A 367 20.43 12.81 -15.72
CA LYS A 367 21.09 12.12 -16.83
C LYS A 367 20.14 11.12 -17.51
N VAL A 368 19.32 10.38 -16.73
CA VAL A 368 18.29 9.49 -17.29
C VAL A 368 17.24 10.29 -18.08
N GLY A 369 16.80 11.44 -17.56
CA GLY A 369 15.89 12.33 -18.30
C GLY A 369 16.48 12.80 -19.63
N LEU A 370 17.76 13.14 -19.67
CA LEU A 370 18.46 13.49 -20.93
C LEU A 370 18.53 12.30 -21.90
N LEU A 371 18.79 11.09 -21.40
CA LEU A 371 18.76 9.86 -22.21
C LEU A 371 17.37 9.61 -22.81
N ILE A 372 16.30 9.79 -22.03
CA ILE A 372 14.93 9.65 -22.54
C ILE A 372 14.64 10.70 -23.61
N LYS A 373 15.03 11.96 -23.39
CA LYS A 373 14.89 13.04 -24.38
C LYS A 373 15.59 12.69 -25.70
N GLU A 374 16.81 12.15 -25.64
CA GLU A 374 17.56 11.72 -26.82
C GLU A 374 16.83 10.58 -27.56
N ARG A 375 16.33 9.57 -26.83
CA ARG A 375 15.57 8.45 -27.39
C ARG A 375 14.27 8.88 -28.04
N LEU A 376 13.54 9.82 -27.44
CA LEU A 376 12.28 10.37 -27.96
C LEU A 376 12.50 11.39 -29.08
N LYS A 377 13.70 11.96 -29.22
CA LYS A 377 14.05 13.03 -30.19
C LYS A 377 13.15 14.26 -30.09
N ARG A 378 12.66 14.56 -28.89
CA ARG A 378 11.84 15.73 -28.57
C ARG A 378 12.06 16.17 -27.13
N ASP A 379 11.63 17.37 -26.81
CA ASP A 379 11.56 17.82 -25.42
C ASP A 379 10.58 16.94 -24.62
N LEU A 380 10.93 16.67 -23.36
CA LEU A 380 10.10 15.87 -22.46
C LEU A 380 8.82 16.62 -22.12
N LYS A 381 7.77 15.87 -21.90
CA LYS A 381 6.44 16.33 -21.48
C LYS A 381 6.16 15.83 -20.06
N PRO A 382 5.20 16.40 -19.31
CA PRO A 382 4.90 15.92 -17.97
C PRO A 382 4.54 14.43 -17.91
N TYR A 383 3.87 13.89 -18.90
CA TYR A 383 3.50 12.48 -18.97
C TYR A 383 4.66 11.54 -19.28
N ASP A 384 5.86 12.05 -19.64
CA ASP A 384 7.06 11.22 -19.81
C ASP A 384 7.60 10.66 -18.49
N ILE A 385 7.05 11.05 -17.32
CA ILE A 385 7.28 10.32 -16.06
C ILE A 385 6.90 8.85 -16.19
N TRP A 386 6.01 8.51 -17.12
CA TRP A 386 5.56 7.15 -17.44
C TRP A 386 6.24 6.57 -18.69
N TYR A 387 7.41 7.07 -19.06
CA TYR A 387 8.18 6.53 -20.20
C TYR A 387 8.45 5.02 -20.01
N ASP A 388 8.03 4.21 -20.98
CA ASP A 388 8.10 2.74 -20.93
C ASP A 388 9.14 2.15 -21.92
N GLY A 389 9.90 3.00 -22.61
CA GLY A 389 10.81 2.58 -23.67
C GLY A 389 12.10 1.90 -23.19
N PHE A 390 12.27 1.72 -21.87
CA PHE A 390 13.35 0.90 -21.32
C PHE A 390 12.98 -0.58 -21.20
N LYS A 391 11.69 -0.92 -21.20
CA LYS A 391 11.23 -2.30 -21.07
C LYS A 391 11.44 -3.09 -22.36
N ASN A 392 12.04 -4.25 -22.25
CA ASN A 392 12.29 -5.14 -23.38
C ASN A 392 11.02 -5.69 -24.04
N ARG A 393 9.92 -5.82 -23.26
CA ARG A 393 8.62 -6.21 -23.80
C ARG A 393 8.09 -5.25 -24.86
N SER A 394 8.54 -4.01 -24.91
CA SER A 394 8.19 -3.06 -25.97
C SER A 394 8.60 -3.50 -27.38
N ASN A 395 9.46 -4.52 -27.49
CA ASN A 395 9.89 -5.13 -28.74
C ASN A 395 9.08 -6.38 -29.14
N ILE A 396 8.16 -6.86 -28.28
CA ILE A 396 7.32 -8.04 -28.53
C ILE A 396 5.89 -7.56 -28.70
N SER A 397 5.23 -7.98 -29.79
CA SER A 397 3.82 -7.64 -30.03
C SER A 397 2.94 -8.13 -28.88
N GLU A 398 2.10 -7.26 -28.34
CA GLU A 398 1.15 -7.61 -27.30
C GLU A 398 0.15 -8.67 -27.78
N ASP A 399 -0.25 -8.63 -29.05
CA ASP A 399 -1.12 -9.66 -29.66
C ASP A 399 -0.50 -11.06 -29.61
N LEU A 400 0.82 -11.17 -29.84
CA LEU A 400 1.54 -12.44 -29.73
C LEU A 400 1.56 -12.94 -28.29
N LEU A 401 1.83 -12.05 -27.35
CA LEU A 401 1.84 -12.37 -25.93
C LEU A 401 0.44 -12.81 -25.45
N THR A 402 -0.60 -12.04 -25.80
CA THR A 402 -2.00 -12.34 -25.49
C THR A 402 -2.45 -13.65 -26.10
N SER A 403 -2.13 -13.91 -27.38
CA SER A 403 -2.45 -15.19 -28.03
C SER A 403 -1.85 -16.38 -27.27
N LYS A 404 -0.61 -16.22 -26.79
CA LYS A 404 0.08 -17.26 -26.02
C LYS A 404 -0.52 -17.46 -24.62
N THR A 405 -0.78 -16.39 -23.89
CA THR A 405 -1.34 -16.48 -22.54
C THR A 405 -2.78 -16.99 -22.55
N SER A 406 -3.62 -16.55 -23.49
CA SER A 406 -4.99 -17.04 -23.65
C SER A 406 -5.05 -18.52 -23.97
N ALA A 407 -4.11 -19.02 -24.81
CA ALA A 407 -4.03 -20.45 -25.12
C ALA A 407 -3.57 -21.30 -23.92
N LEU A 408 -2.65 -20.78 -23.10
CA LEU A 408 -2.15 -21.49 -21.91
C LEU A 408 -3.12 -21.45 -20.73
N TYR A 409 -3.83 -20.34 -20.56
CA TYR A 409 -4.67 -20.04 -19.40
C TYR A 409 -6.07 -19.61 -19.84
N PRO A 410 -6.88 -20.53 -20.40
CA PRO A 410 -8.24 -20.22 -20.84
C PRO A 410 -9.19 -19.91 -19.67
N ASP A 411 -8.88 -20.36 -18.45
CA ASP A 411 -9.70 -20.20 -17.27
C ASP A 411 -8.84 -20.20 -15.97
N PRO A 412 -9.41 -19.86 -14.81
CA PRO A 412 -8.71 -19.86 -13.53
C PRO A 412 -8.09 -21.22 -13.15
N ALA A 413 -8.75 -22.33 -13.48
CA ALA A 413 -8.28 -23.67 -13.17
C ALA A 413 -7.00 -24.02 -13.95
N ALA A 414 -6.93 -23.59 -15.22
CA ALA A 414 -5.73 -23.76 -16.05
C ALA A 414 -4.54 -22.96 -15.49
N PHE A 415 -4.78 -21.74 -14.99
CA PHE A 415 -3.70 -20.96 -14.35
C PHE A 415 -3.22 -21.65 -13.07
N HIS A 416 -4.15 -22.07 -12.20
CA HIS A 416 -3.81 -22.83 -10.99
C HIS A 416 -2.99 -24.08 -11.31
N ALA A 417 -3.42 -24.88 -12.28
CA ALA A 417 -2.71 -26.09 -12.71
C ALA A 417 -1.29 -25.78 -13.26
N GLY A 418 -1.08 -24.58 -13.78
CA GLY A 418 0.22 -24.08 -14.27
C GLY A 418 1.20 -23.67 -13.16
N MET A 419 0.74 -23.30 -11.97
CA MET A 419 1.59 -22.78 -10.88
C MET A 419 2.76 -23.69 -10.50
N PRO A 420 2.58 -25.02 -10.30
CA PRO A 420 3.71 -25.89 -9.98
C PRO A 420 4.79 -25.91 -11.07
N ALA A 421 4.38 -25.77 -12.34
CA ALA A 421 5.34 -25.69 -13.44
C ALA A 421 6.12 -24.38 -13.45
N MET A 422 5.49 -23.26 -13.09
CA MET A 422 6.16 -21.96 -12.92
C MET A 422 7.20 -22.03 -11.81
N LEU A 423 6.84 -22.56 -10.64
CA LEU A 423 7.76 -22.70 -9.50
C LEU A 423 8.95 -23.63 -9.84
N LYS A 424 8.71 -24.74 -10.54
CA LYS A 424 9.78 -25.61 -11.02
C LYS A 424 10.72 -24.91 -11.99
N LYS A 425 10.20 -24.04 -12.88
CA LYS A 425 11.05 -23.21 -13.76
C LYS A 425 11.94 -22.26 -12.95
N LEU A 426 11.47 -21.77 -11.83
CA LEU A 426 12.25 -20.92 -10.91
C LEU A 426 13.20 -21.72 -10.02
N GLY A 427 13.18 -23.07 -10.08
CA GLY A 427 14.12 -23.94 -9.44
C GLY A 427 13.62 -24.71 -8.20
N TRP A 428 12.34 -24.51 -7.77
CA TRP A 428 11.78 -25.31 -6.68
C TRP A 428 11.67 -26.80 -7.04
N SER A 429 11.88 -27.68 -6.04
CA SER A 429 11.61 -29.11 -6.24
C SER A 429 10.14 -29.35 -6.58
N PRO A 430 9.81 -30.46 -7.29
CA PRO A 430 8.42 -30.78 -7.63
C PRO A 430 7.50 -30.82 -6.39
N GLU A 431 8.00 -31.39 -5.29
CA GLU A 431 7.25 -31.54 -4.04
C GLU A 431 6.99 -30.17 -3.39
N ARG A 432 8.00 -29.29 -3.34
CA ARG A 432 7.88 -27.96 -2.76
C ARG A 432 6.97 -27.07 -3.63
N ALA A 433 7.11 -27.16 -4.95
CA ALA A 433 6.27 -26.44 -5.90
C ALA A 433 4.79 -26.80 -5.76
N SER A 434 4.48 -28.12 -5.67
CA SER A 434 3.12 -28.58 -5.45
C SER A 434 2.61 -28.15 -4.07
N TYR A 435 3.42 -28.28 -3.03
CA TYR A 435 3.04 -27.87 -1.67
C TYR A 435 2.63 -26.40 -1.59
N ILE A 436 3.36 -25.48 -2.27
CA ILE A 436 3.02 -24.06 -2.29
C ILE A 436 1.73 -23.84 -3.10
N ALA A 437 1.64 -24.42 -4.29
CA ALA A 437 0.47 -24.25 -5.16
C ALA A 437 -0.83 -24.78 -4.51
N ASP A 438 -0.77 -25.88 -3.78
CA ASP A 438 -1.91 -26.47 -3.05
C ASP A 438 -2.48 -25.57 -1.94
N LYS A 439 -1.77 -24.48 -1.58
CA LYS A 439 -2.23 -23.47 -0.60
C LYS A 439 -2.87 -22.26 -1.26
N ILE A 440 -3.00 -22.24 -2.57
CA ILE A 440 -3.47 -21.09 -3.34
C ILE A 440 -4.69 -21.52 -4.16
N VAL A 441 -5.71 -20.69 -4.20
CA VAL A 441 -6.85 -20.81 -5.12
C VAL A 441 -6.82 -19.62 -6.08
N VAL A 442 -7.29 -19.83 -7.31
CA VAL A 442 -7.38 -18.77 -8.33
C VAL A 442 -8.82 -18.42 -8.58
N ASP A 443 -9.17 -17.16 -8.40
CA ASP A 443 -10.53 -16.63 -8.58
C ASP A 443 -10.54 -15.57 -9.71
N PRO A 444 -11.65 -15.47 -10.47
CA PRO A 444 -11.81 -14.42 -11.48
C PRO A 444 -12.05 -13.06 -10.80
N ALA A 445 -11.17 -12.10 -10.98
CA ALA A 445 -11.32 -10.75 -10.42
C ALA A 445 -12.39 -9.93 -11.16
N ARG A 446 -13.22 -9.21 -10.40
CA ARG A 446 -14.14 -8.20 -10.95
C ARG A 446 -13.40 -6.93 -11.37
N GLY A 447 -12.52 -6.43 -10.53
CA GLY A 447 -11.74 -5.22 -10.73
C GLY A 447 -10.29 -5.50 -11.13
N SER A 448 -9.35 -4.82 -10.49
CA SER A 448 -7.93 -5.12 -10.59
C SER A 448 -7.61 -6.47 -9.95
N GLY A 449 -6.56 -7.15 -10.45
CA GLY A 449 -6.02 -8.32 -9.77
C GLY A 449 -5.54 -7.96 -8.37
N HIS A 450 -5.64 -8.92 -7.45
CA HIS A 450 -5.09 -8.79 -6.10
C HIS A 450 -4.94 -10.16 -5.42
N ALA A 451 -3.96 -10.26 -4.53
CA ALA A 451 -3.78 -11.41 -3.68
C ALA A 451 -4.41 -11.17 -2.30
N TRP A 452 -5.00 -12.22 -1.74
CA TRP A 452 -5.48 -12.20 -0.36
C TRP A 452 -4.93 -13.39 0.40
N GLY A 453 -4.09 -13.14 1.38
CA GLY A 453 -3.39 -14.17 2.14
C GLY A 453 -4.31 -14.95 3.08
N ALA A 454 -3.94 -16.20 3.33
CA ALA A 454 -4.52 -16.96 4.43
C ALA A 454 -4.05 -16.38 5.77
N ALA A 455 -4.95 -16.23 6.73
CA ALA A 455 -4.64 -15.72 8.06
C ALA A 455 -4.51 -16.83 9.13
N ARG A 456 -4.60 -18.11 8.74
CA ARG A 456 -4.31 -19.27 9.59
C ARG A 456 -3.81 -20.45 8.77
N LYS A 457 -3.07 -21.34 9.41
CA LYS A 457 -2.67 -22.61 8.79
C LYS A 457 -3.91 -23.47 8.51
N GLY A 458 -3.97 -24.05 7.31
CA GLY A 458 -5.11 -24.85 6.85
C GLY A 458 -6.10 -24.10 5.95
N SER A 459 -6.12 -22.78 5.95
CA SER A 459 -6.86 -21.96 4.98
C SER A 459 -6.07 -21.75 3.70
N LEU A 460 -6.78 -21.35 2.62
CA LEU A 460 -6.18 -21.06 1.32
C LEU A 460 -5.92 -19.56 1.15
N SER A 461 -4.87 -19.23 0.44
CA SER A 461 -4.64 -17.88 -0.12
C SER A 461 -5.40 -17.75 -1.43
N HIS A 462 -5.89 -16.55 -1.75
CA HIS A 462 -6.65 -16.27 -2.97
C HIS A 462 -5.81 -15.42 -3.93
N LEU A 463 -5.61 -15.92 -5.15
CA LEU A 463 -5.09 -15.17 -6.28
C LEU A 463 -6.27 -14.75 -7.15
N ARG A 464 -6.53 -13.45 -7.22
CA ARG A 464 -7.60 -12.90 -8.04
C ARG A 464 -7.02 -12.21 -9.27
N THR A 465 -7.46 -12.61 -10.45
CA THR A 465 -6.97 -12.06 -11.71
C THR A 465 -8.05 -12.04 -12.78
N ARG A 466 -7.89 -11.19 -13.78
CA ARG A 466 -8.84 -11.08 -14.90
C ARG A 466 -8.63 -12.20 -15.90
N ILE A 467 -9.67 -12.97 -16.16
CA ILE A 467 -9.74 -13.98 -17.20
C ILE A 467 -11.06 -13.81 -17.92
N SER A 468 -11.04 -13.43 -19.18
CA SER A 468 -12.21 -13.25 -20.01
C SER A 468 -12.68 -14.59 -20.62
N ASP A 469 -13.84 -14.60 -21.28
CA ASP A 469 -14.32 -15.74 -22.06
C ASP A 469 -13.35 -16.14 -23.21
N LYS A 470 -12.44 -15.26 -23.58
CA LYS A 470 -11.37 -15.53 -24.57
C LYS A 470 -10.07 -16.05 -23.95
N GLY A 471 -10.06 -16.26 -22.64
CA GLY A 471 -8.88 -16.61 -21.86
C GLY A 471 -8.17 -15.38 -21.26
N MET A 472 -7.02 -15.62 -20.64
CA MET A 472 -6.19 -14.62 -19.99
C MET A 472 -5.36 -13.86 -21.03
N ASP A 473 -5.57 -12.55 -21.16
CA ASP A 473 -4.68 -11.71 -21.96
C ASP A 473 -3.31 -11.54 -21.28
N TYR A 474 -2.35 -10.97 -21.97
CA TYR A 474 -1.00 -10.81 -21.41
C TYR A 474 -0.99 -9.87 -20.19
N LYS A 475 -1.79 -8.83 -20.20
CA LYS A 475 -1.89 -7.90 -19.06
C LYS A 475 -2.41 -8.62 -17.82
N GLY A 476 -3.48 -9.41 -17.96
CA GLY A 476 -3.99 -10.27 -16.90
C GLY A 476 -2.96 -11.27 -16.40
N TYR A 477 -2.17 -11.85 -17.31
CA TYR A 477 -1.09 -12.77 -16.96
C TYR A 477 0.04 -12.07 -16.18
N ASN A 478 0.50 -10.92 -16.62
CA ASN A 478 1.53 -10.15 -15.92
C ASN A 478 1.11 -9.78 -14.50
N ILE A 479 -0.16 -9.36 -14.33
CA ILE A 479 -0.77 -9.13 -13.01
C ILE A 479 -0.88 -10.45 -12.22
N ALA A 480 -1.33 -11.54 -12.83
CA ALA A 480 -1.45 -12.82 -12.16
C ALA A 480 -0.09 -13.35 -11.64
N VAL A 481 1.00 -13.11 -12.36
CA VAL A 481 2.36 -13.47 -11.91
C VAL A 481 2.79 -12.59 -10.73
N HIS A 482 2.43 -11.31 -10.72
CA HIS A 482 2.62 -10.42 -9.58
C HIS A 482 1.87 -10.94 -8.33
N GLU A 483 0.57 -11.20 -8.46
CA GLU A 483 -0.25 -11.72 -7.37
C GLU A 483 0.21 -13.10 -6.90
N PHE A 484 0.74 -13.92 -7.81
CA PHE A 484 1.36 -15.20 -7.47
C PHE A 484 2.59 -15.02 -6.58
N GLY A 485 3.40 -13.98 -6.84
CA GLY A 485 4.51 -13.60 -5.97
C GLY A 485 4.05 -13.32 -4.53
N HIS A 486 2.98 -12.54 -4.35
CA HIS A 486 2.37 -12.32 -3.03
C HIS A 486 1.95 -13.64 -2.37
N ASN A 487 1.21 -14.50 -3.07
CA ASN A 487 0.72 -15.74 -2.47
C ASN A 487 1.85 -16.73 -2.13
N VAL A 488 2.93 -16.77 -2.90
CA VAL A 488 4.13 -17.57 -2.57
C VAL A 488 4.76 -17.06 -1.28
N GLU A 489 4.99 -15.76 -1.16
CA GLU A 489 5.50 -15.13 0.05
C GLU A 489 4.59 -15.42 1.26
N GLN A 490 3.29 -15.15 1.14
CA GLN A 490 2.30 -15.37 2.20
C GLN A 490 2.24 -16.84 2.65
N THR A 491 2.41 -17.79 1.72
CA THR A 491 2.47 -19.21 2.05
C THR A 491 3.74 -19.54 2.85
N ILE A 492 4.90 -19.04 2.41
CA ILE A 492 6.17 -19.28 3.10
C ILE A 492 6.16 -18.65 4.49
N SER A 493 5.78 -17.39 4.60
CA SER A 493 5.80 -16.63 5.84
C SER A 493 4.74 -17.05 6.86
N LEU A 494 3.69 -17.76 6.43
CA LEU A 494 2.71 -18.36 7.34
C LEU A 494 3.14 -19.76 7.80
N TYR A 495 3.60 -20.61 6.88
CA TYR A 495 3.80 -22.03 7.17
C TYR A 495 5.21 -22.37 7.67
N ASN A 496 6.24 -21.58 7.30
CA ASN A 496 7.63 -21.87 7.65
C ASN A 496 8.13 -21.06 8.86
N VAL A 497 7.29 -20.19 9.43
CA VAL A 497 7.62 -19.41 10.63
C VAL A 497 7.25 -20.20 11.89
N ASP A 498 8.11 -20.17 12.88
CA ASP A 498 8.05 -20.97 14.10
C ASP A 498 6.92 -20.58 15.07
N ASN A 499 6.57 -19.30 15.14
CA ASN A 499 5.50 -18.77 15.99
C ASN A 499 4.47 -18.00 15.13
N TYR A 500 3.19 -18.25 15.33
CA TYR A 500 2.12 -17.59 14.56
C TYR A 500 2.19 -16.06 14.63
N THR A 501 2.44 -15.49 15.79
CA THR A 501 2.55 -14.03 15.96
C THR A 501 3.72 -13.40 15.19
N MET A 502 4.64 -14.24 14.70
CA MET A 502 5.73 -13.84 13.79
C MET A 502 5.41 -14.10 12.32
N SER A 503 4.23 -14.63 11.99
CA SER A 503 3.84 -14.87 10.58
C SER A 503 3.79 -13.58 9.79
N GLY A 504 4.08 -13.67 8.50
CA GLY A 504 4.15 -12.52 7.59
C GLY A 504 5.54 -11.91 7.47
N VAL A 505 5.59 -10.79 6.80
CA VAL A 505 6.77 -9.95 6.56
C VAL A 505 6.63 -8.63 7.33
N PRO A 506 7.68 -7.80 7.41
CA PRO A 506 7.62 -6.56 8.21
C PRO A 506 6.45 -5.64 7.89
N ASN A 507 6.17 -5.44 6.62
CA ASN A 507 5.07 -4.60 6.15
C ASN A 507 4.76 -4.89 4.67
N THR A 508 3.76 -4.18 4.12
CA THR A 508 3.32 -4.36 2.73
C THR A 508 4.43 -4.16 1.69
N ALA A 509 5.42 -3.30 1.93
CA ALA A 509 6.53 -3.10 0.98
C ALA A 509 7.33 -4.38 0.72
N PHE A 510 7.44 -5.28 1.70
CA PHE A 510 8.19 -6.53 1.58
C PHE A 510 7.44 -7.59 0.78
N THR A 511 6.11 -7.65 0.90
CA THR A 511 5.30 -8.53 0.05
C THR A 511 5.24 -7.98 -1.39
N GLU A 512 5.15 -6.64 -1.58
CA GLU A 512 5.28 -5.99 -2.89
C GLU A 512 6.62 -6.31 -3.54
N ALA A 513 7.72 -6.29 -2.79
CA ALA A 513 9.04 -6.63 -3.32
C ALA A 513 9.08 -8.05 -3.89
N ASN A 514 8.47 -9.04 -3.22
CA ASN A 514 8.39 -10.41 -3.75
C ASN A 514 7.50 -10.50 -4.99
N ALA A 515 6.39 -9.79 -5.01
CA ALA A 515 5.50 -9.73 -6.16
C ALA A 515 6.22 -9.15 -7.39
N PHE A 516 6.99 -8.07 -7.22
CA PHE A 516 7.82 -7.50 -8.29
C PHE A 516 8.94 -8.45 -8.74
N ILE A 517 9.57 -9.21 -7.83
CA ILE A 517 10.55 -10.25 -8.16
C ILE A 517 9.93 -11.33 -9.06
N PHE A 518 8.70 -11.72 -8.80
CA PHE A 518 7.98 -12.66 -9.67
C PHE A 518 7.58 -12.02 -10.99
N GLN A 519 7.01 -10.84 -10.94
CA GLN A 519 6.52 -10.10 -12.12
C GLN A 519 7.65 -9.83 -13.14
N SER A 520 8.85 -9.51 -12.67
CA SER A 520 10.02 -9.31 -13.56
C SER A 520 10.43 -10.58 -14.35
N ARG A 521 9.92 -11.74 -13.95
CA ARG A 521 10.18 -13.04 -14.58
C ARG A 521 9.05 -13.55 -15.47
N ASP A 522 8.04 -12.74 -15.74
CA ASP A 522 6.84 -13.15 -16.48
C ASP A 522 7.14 -13.74 -17.86
N LEU A 523 7.99 -13.09 -18.66
CA LEU A 523 8.42 -13.60 -19.96
C LEU A 523 9.22 -14.90 -19.85
N PHE A 524 10.11 -15.00 -18.86
CA PHE A 524 10.85 -16.24 -18.59
C PHE A 524 9.89 -17.39 -18.25
N LEU A 525 8.88 -17.13 -17.43
CA LEU A 525 7.86 -18.12 -17.07
C LEU A 525 7.01 -18.55 -18.28
N LEU A 526 6.77 -17.66 -19.25
CA LEU A 526 6.17 -18.01 -20.54
C LEU A 526 7.10 -18.81 -21.46
N GLY A 527 8.36 -19.03 -21.06
CA GLY A 527 9.38 -19.67 -21.89
C GLY A 527 9.86 -18.80 -23.05
N MET A 528 9.77 -17.49 -22.89
CA MET A 528 10.34 -16.52 -23.81
C MET A 528 11.72 -16.09 -23.28
N LYS A 529 12.65 -15.91 -24.18
CA LYS A 529 13.98 -15.43 -23.85
C LYS A 529 14.08 -13.97 -24.23
N ASP A 530 14.70 -13.21 -23.36
CA ASP A 530 15.19 -11.89 -23.66
C ASP A 530 16.72 -11.93 -23.63
N ASP A 531 17.30 -12.03 -24.82
CA ASP A 531 18.74 -12.12 -25.05
C ASP A 531 19.32 -10.75 -25.47
N SER A 532 18.65 -9.63 -25.15
CA SER A 532 19.14 -8.30 -25.52
C SER A 532 20.46 -7.98 -24.78
N PRO A 533 21.49 -7.51 -25.47
CA PRO A 533 22.81 -7.28 -24.89
C PRO A 533 22.83 -6.20 -23.79
N ASP A 534 21.87 -5.28 -23.81
CA ASP A 534 21.77 -4.17 -22.87
C ASP A 534 20.68 -4.37 -21.80
N LYS A 535 20.20 -5.62 -21.62
CA LYS A 535 19.06 -5.93 -20.75
C LYS A 535 19.23 -5.35 -19.34
N GLU A 536 20.29 -5.69 -18.64
CA GLU A 536 20.55 -5.26 -17.26
C GLU A 536 20.63 -3.73 -17.14
N LYS A 537 21.22 -3.08 -18.14
CA LYS A 537 21.31 -1.63 -18.24
C LYS A 537 19.92 -0.99 -18.40
N MET A 538 19.08 -1.55 -19.27
CA MET A 538 17.72 -1.07 -19.49
C MET A 538 16.84 -1.30 -18.26
N GLU A 539 16.94 -2.46 -17.61
CA GLU A 539 16.23 -2.76 -16.37
C GLU A 539 16.62 -1.79 -15.24
N THR A 540 17.90 -1.39 -15.14
CA THR A 540 18.35 -0.40 -14.16
C THR A 540 17.74 0.98 -14.41
N PHE A 541 17.68 1.43 -15.67
CA PHE A 541 17.03 2.70 -16.02
C PHE A 541 15.53 2.65 -15.75
N ASP A 542 14.86 1.55 -16.08
CA ASP A 542 13.44 1.37 -15.83
C ASP A 542 13.13 1.40 -14.32
N ALA A 543 13.90 0.66 -13.52
CA ALA A 543 13.76 0.64 -12.07
C ALA A 543 13.92 2.04 -11.44
N ALA A 544 14.94 2.79 -11.86
CA ALA A 544 15.16 4.14 -11.35
C ALA A 544 14.05 5.11 -11.76
N TRP A 545 13.54 5.00 -13.00
CA TRP A 545 12.49 5.86 -13.51
C TRP A 545 11.14 5.60 -12.85
N GLN A 546 10.78 4.34 -12.65
CA GLN A 546 9.58 3.94 -11.92
C GLN A 546 9.67 4.36 -10.45
N LEU A 547 10.84 4.20 -9.82
CA LEU A 547 11.04 4.62 -8.44
C LEU A 547 10.91 6.14 -8.28
N MET A 548 11.43 6.94 -9.22
CA MET A 548 11.25 8.39 -9.24
C MET A 548 9.77 8.77 -9.28
N GLU A 549 9.01 8.15 -10.19
CA GLU A 549 7.57 8.38 -10.31
C GLU A 549 6.85 8.15 -8.98
N ILE A 550 6.98 6.94 -8.43
CA ILE A 550 6.18 6.53 -7.28
C ILE A 550 6.61 7.21 -5.98
N MET A 551 7.90 7.56 -5.82
CA MET A 551 8.35 8.39 -4.70
C MET A 551 7.75 9.80 -4.73
N GLY A 552 7.64 10.39 -5.93
CA GLY A 552 7.01 11.71 -6.10
C GLY A 552 5.55 11.72 -5.65
N VAL A 553 4.77 10.72 -6.05
CA VAL A 553 3.38 10.62 -5.60
C VAL A 553 3.26 10.30 -4.12
N GLY A 554 4.15 9.47 -3.56
CA GLY A 554 4.22 9.20 -2.13
C GLY A 554 4.52 10.47 -1.32
N MET A 555 5.39 11.35 -1.82
CA MET A 555 5.66 12.66 -1.21
C MET A 555 4.42 13.56 -1.21
N VAL A 556 3.64 13.56 -2.30
CA VAL A 556 2.38 14.33 -2.37
C VAL A 556 1.39 13.79 -1.34
N ASP A 557 1.17 12.49 -1.29
CA ASP A 557 0.24 11.85 -0.34
C ASP A 557 0.60 12.18 1.11
N MET A 558 1.87 12.01 1.51
CA MET A 558 2.34 12.36 2.86
C MET A 558 2.14 13.84 3.21
N LYS A 559 2.43 14.76 2.27
CA LYS A 559 2.23 16.21 2.47
C LYS A 559 0.74 16.56 2.56
N VAL A 560 -0.13 15.92 1.78
CA VAL A 560 -1.58 16.10 1.84
C VAL A 560 -2.12 15.69 3.21
N TRP A 561 -1.69 14.56 3.75
CA TRP A 561 -2.12 14.11 5.07
C TRP A 561 -1.60 15.02 6.20
N LYS A 562 -0.38 15.54 6.12
CA LYS A 562 0.11 16.58 7.05
C LYS A 562 -0.76 17.85 6.96
N TRP A 563 -1.12 18.26 5.76
CA TRP A 563 -1.98 19.43 5.56
C TRP A 563 -3.38 19.20 6.14
N LEU A 564 -3.97 18.01 5.97
CA LEU A 564 -5.27 17.67 6.53
C LEU A 564 -5.27 17.71 8.06
N TYR A 565 -4.23 17.22 8.72
CA TYR A 565 -4.09 17.35 10.17
C TYR A 565 -3.95 18.80 10.63
N ALA A 566 -3.31 19.65 9.84
CA ALA A 566 -3.23 21.10 10.12
C ALA A 566 -4.55 21.85 9.82
N ASN A 567 -5.41 21.28 8.96
CA ASN A 567 -6.67 21.88 8.50
C ASN A 567 -7.86 20.89 8.62
N PRO A 568 -8.20 20.40 9.83
CA PRO A 568 -9.13 19.29 9.99
C PRO A 568 -10.57 19.57 9.55
N ASP A 569 -10.95 20.84 9.48
CA ASP A 569 -12.28 21.30 9.08
C ASP A 569 -12.37 21.74 7.61
N ALA A 570 -11.33 21.43 6.81
CA ALA A 570 -11.28 21.81 5.41
C ALA A 570 -12.47 21.26 4.61
N THR A 571 -12.91 22.06 3.65
CA THR A 571 -13.90 21.66 2.62
C THR A 571 -13.24 20.92 1.48
N PRO A 572 -13.99 20.12 0.67
CA PRO A 572 -13.46 19.49 -0.53
C PRO A 572 -12.78 20.46 -1.49
N ALA A 573 -13.35 21.65 -1.69
CA ALA A 573 -12.77 22.69 -2.55
C ALA A 573 -11.40 23.20 -2.02
N GLN A 574 -11.28 23.43 -0.71
CA GLN A 574 -10.01 23.82 -0.09
C GLN A 574 -8.96 22.73 -0.19
N LEU A 575 -9.36 21.47 0.01
CA LEU A 575 -8.47 20.34 -0.15
C LEU A 575 -7.99 20.21 -1.61
N LYS A 576 -8.89 20.37 -2.59
CA LYS A 576 -8.53 20.38 -4.02
C LYS A 576 -7.42 21.39 -4.33
N GLU A 577 -7.61 22.63 -3.91
CA GLU A 577 -6.62 23.70 -4.11
C GLU A 577 -5.27 23.34 -3.47
N SER A 578 -5.30 22.79 -2.25
CA SER A 578 -4.09 22.39 -1.52
C SER A 578 -3.39 21.19 -2.16
N VAL A 579 -4.13 20.18 -2.61
CA VAL A 579 -3.54 19.01 -3.30
C VAL A 579 -2.88 19.43 -4.61
N ILE A 580 -3.52 20.28 -5.39
CA ILE A 580 -2.94 20.82 -6.63
C ILE A 580 -1.66 21.62 -6.33
N ALA A 581 -1.68 22.49 -5.31
CA ALA A 581 -0.51 23.26 -4.91
C ALA A 581 0.64 22.37 -4.42
N ILE A 582 0.35 21.39 -3.57
CA ILE A 582 1.34 20.43 -3.06
C ILE A 582 1.94 19.60 -4.20
N ALA A 583 1.10 19.08 -5.10
CA ALA A 583 1.59 18.29 -6.24
C ALA A 583 2.48 19.14 -7.16
N THR A 584 2.10 20.39 -7.41
CA THR A 584 2.89 21.36 -8.19
C THR A 584 4.22 21.70 -7.50
N GLU A 585 4.22 21.87 -6.17
CA GLU A 585 5.46 22.11 -5.40
C GLU A 585 6.43 20.92 -5.51
N VAL A 586 5.93 19.69 -5.29
CA VAL A 586 6.74 18.45 -5.40
C VAL A 586 7.25 18.30 -6.83
N TRP A 587 6.40 18.54 -7.82
CA TRP A 587 6.79 18.52 -9.23
C TRP A 587 7.92 19.50 -9.52
N ASN A 588 7.76 20.76 -9.13
CA ASN A 588 8.74 21.82 -9.41
C ASN A 588 10.08 21.56 -8.71
N LYS A 589 10.05 20.95 -7.51
CA LYS A 589 11.26 20.63 -6.78
C LYS A 589 12.05 19.48 -7.42
N TYR A 590 11.41 18.39 -7.80
CA TYR A 590 12.09 17.14 -8.17
C TYR A 590 11.99 16.78 -9.64
N PHE A 591 10.85 17.05 -10.29
CA PHE A 591 10.58 16.59 -11.65
C PHE A 591 10.91 17.66 -12.70
N ALA A 592 10.65 18.93 -12.41
CA ALA A 592 10.97 20.00 -13.34
C ALA A 592 12.47 20.08 -13.71
N PRO A 593 13.44 19.85 -12.80
CA PRO A 593 14.86 19.76 -13.18
C PRO A 593 15.19 18.62 -14.12
N VAL A 594 14.46 17.52 -14.05
CA VAL A 594 14.67 16.31 -14.86
C VAL A 594 13.96 16.40 -16.22
N LEU A 595 12.71 16.85 -16.22
CA LEU A 595 11.88 16.89 -17.43
C LEU A 595 11.93 18.24 -18.17
N GLY A 596 12.41 19.31 -17.54
CA GLY A 596 12.43 20.65 -18.14
C GLY A 596 11.08 21.35 -18.20
N VAL A 597 10.03 20.80 -17.59
CA VAL A 597 8.66 21.33 -17.59
C VAL A 597 8.22 21.63 -16.16
N LYS A 598 7.66 22.82 -15.92
CA LYS A 598 7.17 23.29 -14.62
C LYS A 598 5.65 23.19 -14.51
N ASP A 599 5.20 23.32 -13.27
CA ASP A 599 3.81 23.59 -12.89
C ASP A 599 2.80 22.48 -13.28
N SER A 600 3.25 21.20 -13.31
CA SER A 600 2.35 20.07 -13.53
C SER A 600 1.79 19.54 -12.22
N PRO A 601 0.46 19.39 -12.08
CA PRO A 601 -0.18 18.76 -10.93
C PRO A 601 -0.32 17.25 -11.08
N ILE A 602 0.26 16.62 -12.10
CA ILE A 602 -0.06 15.26 -12.54
C ILE A 602 0.16 14.20 -11.44
N LEU A 603 1.07 14.46 -10.49
CA LEU A 603 1.29 13.57 -9.35
C LEU A 603 0.05 13.38 -8.47
N ALA A 604 -0.94 14.26 -8.56
CA ALA A 604 -2.22 14.17 -7.83
C ALA A 604 -3.24 13.21 -8.46
N ILE A 605 -2.94 12.59 -9.62
CA ILE A 605 -3.90 11.70 -10.30
C ILE A 605 -4.08 10.35 -9.60
N TYR A 606 -3.12 9.89 -8.81
CA TYR A 606 -3.09 8.55 -8.28
C TYR A 606 -4.34 8.18 -7.46
N SER A 607 -4.97 7.08 -7.83
CA SER A 607 -6.23 6.61 -7.22
C SER A 607 -6.05 6.26 -5.75
N HIS A 608 -4.92 5.68 -5.37
CA HIS A 608 -4.65 5.31 -3.98
C HIS A 608 -4.55 6.48 -3.00
N MET A 609 -4.39 7.72 -3.48
CA MET A 609 -4.60 8.89 -2.61
C MET A 609 -6.05 9.01 -2.14
N VAL A 610 -7.01 8.40 -2.86
CA VAL A 610 -8.45 8.44 -2.56
C VAL A 610 -8.90 7.23 -1.75
N ASP A 611 -8.56 6.02 -2.22
CA ASP A 611 -9.06 4.75 -1.69
C ASP A 611 -8.12 4.08 -0.65
N SER A 612 -6.82 4.34 -0.73
CA SER A 612 -5.79 3.69 0.09
C SER A 612 -4.82 4.71 0.72
N PRO A 613 -5.27 5.50 1.70
CA PRO A 613 -4.51 6.59 2.29
C PRO A 613 -3.14 6.18 2.82
N LEU A 614 -2.10 6.96 2.47
CA LEU A 614 -0.70 6.77 2.87
C LEU A 614 -0.13 5.38 2.47
N TYR A 615 -0.71 4.75 1.44
CA TYR A 615 -0.25 3.45 0.95
C TYR A 615 0.96 3.57 0.00
N LEU A 616 1.04 4.66 -0.76
CA LEU A 616 1.97 4.83 -1.89
C LEU A 616 3.45 4.72 -1.52
N ALA A 617 3.81 5.03 -0.27
CA ALA A 617 5.17 4.83 0.24
C ALA A 617 5.60 3.34 0.22
N ASN A 618 4.66 2.40 0.38
CA ASN A 618 4.97 0.97 0.35
C ASN A 618 5.48 0.51 -1.03
N TYR A 619 4.92 1.02 -2.13
CA TYR A 619 5.42 0.70 -3.47
C TYR A 619 6.86 1.18 -3.66
N SER A 620 7.18 2.41 -3.21
CA SER A 620 8.54 2.94 -3.29
C SER A 620 9.53 2.05 -2.53
N TYR A 621 9.19 1.69 -1.30
CA TYR A 621 10.01 0.76 -0.52
C TYR A 621 10.05 -0.63 -1.13
N GLY A 622 8.95 -1.10 -1.71
CA GLY A 622 8.87 -2.38 -2.42
C GLY A 622 9.89 -2.46 -3.57
N HIS A 623 9.98 -1.42 -4.39
CA HIS A 623 10.98 -1.35 -5.46
C HIS A 623 12.43 -1.28 -4.95
N ILE A 624 12.69 -0.52 -3.86
CA ILE A 624 14.02 -0.47 -3.25
C ILE A 624 14.42 -1.84 -2.71
N ILE A 625 13.54 -2.48 -1.98
CA ILE A 625 13.76 -3.81 -1.39
C ILE A 625 13.92 -4.85 -2.49
N GLN A 626 13.05 -4.83 -3.52
CA GLN A 626 13.17 -5.68 -4.70
C GLN A 626 14.57 -5.56 -5.31
N PHE A 627 15.03 -4.34 -5.60
CA PHE A 627 16.33 -4.13 -6.21
C PHE A 627 17.47 -4.71 -5.36
N GLN A 628 17.46 -4.46 -4.04
CA GLN A 628 18.46 -5.01 -3.13
C GLN A 628 18.42 -6.55 -3.06
N LEU A 629 17.20 -7.14 -3.08
CA LEU A 629 17.03 -8.60 -3.09
C LEU A 629 17.50 -9.20 -4.41
N GLU A 630 17.17 -8.60 -5.56
CA GLU A 630 17.61 -9.06 -6.89
C GLU A 630 19.14 -9.04 -7.01
N GLU A 631 19.80 -7.96 -6.58
CA GLU A 631 21.26 -7.89 -6.55
C GLU A 631 21.87 -8.99 -5.66
N PHE A 632 21.27 -9.22 -4.51
CA PHE A 632 21.71 -10.29 -3.61
C PHE A 632 21.50 -11.68 -4.20
N LEU A 633 20.41 -11.91 -4.93
CA LEU A 633 20.04 -13.21 -5.49
C LEU A 633 20.88 -13.61 -6.74
N LYS A 634 21.61 -12.67 -7.35
CA LYS A 634 22.46 -12.96 -8.51
C LYS A 634 23.44 -14.11 -8.20
N GLY A 635 23.38 -15.16 -9.01
CA GLY A 635 24.26 -16.34 -8.90
C GLY A 635 24.00 -17.27 -7.70
N LYS A 636 22.90 -17.07 -6.97
CA LYS A 636 22.49 -17.90 -5.83
C LYS A 636 21.37 -18.88 -6.19
N ASP A 637 21.15 -19.85 -5.33
CA ASP A 637 20.02 -20.77 -5.39
C ASP A 637 18.74 -20.00 -5.03
N PHE A 638 18.00 -19.58 -6.04
CA PHE A 638 16.83 -18.71 -5.90
C PHE A 638 15.77 -19.28 -4.93
N PRO A 639 15.27 -20.52 -5.07
CA PRO A 639 14.28 -21.08 -4.16
C PRO A 639 14.76 -21.15 -2.71
N LYS A 640 15.99 -21.59 -2.51
CA LYS A 640 16.59 -21.72 -1.18
C LYS A 640 16.69 -20.37 -0.48
N GLU A 641 17.12 -19.34 -1.20
CA GLU A 641 17.22 -17.99 -0.62
C GLU A 641 15.84 -17.38 -0.39
N ILE A 642 14.88 -17.53 -1.29
CA ILE A 642 13.50 -17.07 -1.08
C ILE A 642 12.87 -17.74 0.14
N ASP A 643 12.96 -19.09 0.25
CA ASP A 643 12.46 -19.81 1.43
C ASP A 643 13.14 -19.30 2.73
N ARG A 644 14.47 -19.10 2.73
CA ARG A 644 15.21 -18.57 3.88
C ARG A 644 14.78 -17.16 4.26
N ILE A 645 14.72 -16.27 3.27
CA ILE A 645 14.44 -14.84 3.44
C ILE A 645 13.04 -14.66 4.01
N TYR A 646 12.02 -15.27 3.42
CA TYR A 646 10.62 -15.10 3.84
C TYR A 646 10.23 -15.94 5.07
N SER A 647 11.07 -16.89 5.49
CA SER A 647 10.91 -17.60 6.77
C SER A 647 11.42 -16.82 7.99
N GLN A 648 12.00 -15.64 7.81
CA GLN A 648 12.44 -14.79 8.92
C GLN A 648 11.25 -14.31 9.78
N GLY A 649 10.08 -14.17 9.16
CA GLY A 649 8.88 -13.69 9.81
C GLY A 649 8.89 -12.18 10.06
N HIS A 650 7.94 -11.71 10.84
CA HIS A 650 7.65 -10.31 11.10
C HIS A 650 8.66 -9.67 12.07
N LEU A 651 9.88 -9.42 11.59
CA LEU A 651 10.90 -8.57 12.25
C LEU A 651 10.65 -7.09 11.89
N THR A 652 11.40 -6.15 12.50
CA THR A 652 11.40 -4.77 11.96
C THR A 652 12.06 -4.73 10.58
N PRO A 653 11.69 -3.78 9.70
CA PRO A 653 12.20 -3.67 8.33
C PRO A 653 13.73 -3.74 8.23
N GLN A 654 14.41 -2.93 9.04
CA GLN A 654 15.87 -2.86 9.00
C GLN A 654 16.53 -4.16 9.47
N GLN A 655 15.99 -4.84 10.48
CA GLN A 655 16.52 -6.12 10.96
C GLN A 655 16.26 -7.25 9.97
N TRP A 656 15.07 -7.24 9.35
CA TRP A 656 14.74 -8.22 8.32
C TRP A 656 15.70 -8.11 7.12
N MET A 657 15.99 -6.90 6.65
CA MET A 657 16.95 -6.69 5.56
C MET A 657 18.38 -7.05 5.95
N MET A 658 18.81 -6.77 7.19
CA MET A 658 20.10 -7.26 7.70
C MET A 658 20.19 -8.78 7.66
N GLY A 659 19.13 -9.49 8.00
CA GLY A 659 19.06 -10.96 7.92
C GLY A 659 18.93 -11.49 6.49
N ALA A 660 18.23 -10.76 5.62
CA ALA A 660 18.01 -11.14 4.22
C ALA A 660 19.28 -10.97 3.37
N VAL A 661 19.84 -9.78 3.33
CA VAL A 661 20.90 -9.39 2.40
C VAL A 661 22.18 -8.85 3.07
N GLY A 662 22.19 -8.71 4.41
CA GLY A 662 23.34 -8.22 5.18
C GLY A 662 23.47 -6.69 5.22
N SER A 663 22.48 -5.94 4.73
CA SER A 663 22.46 -4.47 4.76
C SER A 663 21.08 -3.93 5.08
N LYS A 664 21.02 -2.67 5.56
CA LYS A 664 19.77 -1.94 5.76
C LYS A 664 19.13 -1.55 4.42
N ILE A 665 17.87 -1.12 4.46
CA ILE A 665 17.17 -0.56 3.30
C ILE A 665 17.91 0.70 2.82
N SER A 666 18.21 0.75 1.51
CA SER A 666 18.97 1.85 0.92
C SER A 666 18.73 1.97 -0.59
N THR A 667 18.69 3.19 -1.10
CA THR A 667 18.69 3.48 -2.54
C THR A 667 20.08 3.45 -3.15
N GLN A 668 21.14 3.39 -2.35
CA GLN A 668 22.51 3.46 -2.83
C GLN A 668 22.89 2.34 -3.82
N PRO A 669 22.47 1.07 -3.65
CA PRO A 669 22.72 0.04 -4.65
C PRO A 669 22.17 0.39 -6.03
N LEU A 670 20.93 0.93 -6.10
CA LEU A 670 20.32 1.36 -7.36
C LEU A 670 21.06 2.58 -7.96
N LEU A 671 21.44 3.57 -7.14
CA LEU A 671 22.19 4.73 -7.61
C LEU A 671 23.58 4.33 -8.15
N ASN A 672 24.27 3.38 -7.49
CA ASN A 672 25.54 2.85 -7.99
C ASN A 672 25.37 2.11 -9.32
N ALA A 673 24.37 1.26 -9.44
CA ALA A 673 24.06 0.56 -10.70
C ALA A 673 23.69 1.55 -11.81
N LEU A 674 22.96 2.60 -11.47
CA LEU A 674 22.57 3.67 -12.40
C LEU A 674 23.78 4.46 -12.89
N ASP A 675 24.73 4.81 -12.01
CA ASP A 675 25.97 5.50 -12.40
C ASP A 675 26.84 4.61 -13.34
N GLU A 676 26.92 3.28 -13.09
CA GLU A 676 27.58 2.35 -13.99
C GLU A 676 26.85 2.23 -15.35
N ALA A 677 25.52 2.15 -15.35
CA ALA A 677 24.72 2.07 -16.56
C ALA A 677 24.81 3.35 -17.44
N LEU A 678 25.06 4.50 -16.85
CA LEU A 678 25.21 5.79 -17.54
C LEU A 678 26.60 5.99 -18.17
N LYS A 679 27.59 5.16 -17.83
CA LYS A 679 28.92 5.14 -18.48
C LYS A 679 28.86 4.40 -19.82
#